data_5082d740afcf7d8ee7cf84c498d5babe
#
_entry.id   5082d740afcf7d8ee7cf84c498d5babe
#
_cell.length_a   1.000
_cell.length_b   1.000
_cell.length_c   1.000
_cell.angle_alpha   90.00
_cell.angle_beta   90.00
_cell.angle_gamma   90.00
#
_symmetry.space_group_name_H-M   'P 1'
#
loop_
_entity.id
_entity.type
_entity.pdbx_description
1 polymer ?
#
loop_
_entity_poly.entity_id
_entity_poly.type
_entity_poly.pdbx_seq_one_letter_code
_entity_poly.pdbx_strand_id
1 'polypeptide(L)'
;MVRLKLQATGAFRPGASRLDDVRKRPARSRQVFRRMMCAALLPALLAGCLAQKPTPPRASASDEAGAQVVIRRTADGVPHIEARSWTALGYGYGYAQAQDNLCTLADAFVTYRGERSAFFGADAKPPTRATFGSPRNIDADFFFRLLDGRDQTDAYRAHQPDNVRQLIAGFAQGYNRYLATLRAAPDTQAHAACRNERWVRDISETDIYRRLAAANFVGGYTGFIEALANAHPPAVQLGQAAPQRVANLGAELANTYLQAGGVRDAGSNAIAFGANVTGSGQSVLFGNPHWFWQGPDRFYQAQLTLPGQLDVSGVSFLGVPVVMIGYNRNVAWTHTVSSARRFGLFQLSLVPGKPTVYQIDGREEPMTQQQITVEAKQADGTSKSITRTFYRSRFGPVVDLHAMSPALAWNGTQAFAVRDSNADNYAIFENFLRWGQASSLDDFIATQKRLAATPWVNTVAIGRDDPRVWFADIGSMPNVDDAFAATCTAKPLGAAFDAKLPGVPFLDGSRSACQWPMSKGSIRAGALPVDDMPSLLRTDYVANMNNSYGLANPQQPLSGYPRVAGDPNAALSLRAQLGHEIARSWMALPAGQRTLTALGTRVLDTRTLTAERFLPQVLQSVCAAPDPVVQIDKDRSDGAALAAPQTVHLAAACKTLRAWPMNAETNSHGAVLWEAFWSRIEAIPVDQRYAVPFSISAPLSTPERLRADDPRVAQALGAAVLALQRAGLAVDAPTGASLYTSRNGKRVALFGGCSESGYFVSACPIEHVGAGKSDSASMDGAAIGNSYMQIVSFGPQSRVIAKTLLAPSESDDPASPASAEGTLDYARKTWRNAPFDQADIEREEARSQRVTLTVPAPQD
;
A
#
# COMPACT_ATOMS: atom_id res chain seq x y z
N MET A 1 -2.18 38.39 -45.34
CA MET A 1 -2.70 39.77 -45.47
C MET A 1 -3.54 39.97 -44.22
N VAL A 2 -3.29 40.85 -43.29
CA VAL A 2 -2.79 42.19 -43.18
C VAL A 2 -2.08 42.33 -41.83
N ARG A 3 -0.91 42.95 -41.84
CA ARG A 3 -0.13 43.47 -40.68
C ARG A 3 -0.68 44.82 -40.26
N LEU A 4 -0.51 45.19 -38.99
CA LEU A 4 -0.17 46.55 -38.47
C LEU A 4 0.12 46.38 -37.00
N LYS A 5 1.24 46.55 -36.46
CA LYS A 5 2.35 47.51 -36.20
C LYS A 5 1.98 48.70 -35.29
N LEU A 6 2.66 48.70 -34.12
CA LEU A 6 3.43 49.77 -33.44
C LEU A 6 2.65 50.93 -32.78
N GLN A 7 2.99 51.34 -31.56
CA GLN A 7 4.15 52.08 -30.99
C GLN A 7 3.92 52.25 -29.46
N ALA A 8 4.78 52.05 -28.52
CA ALA A 8 6.01 52.65 -28.00
C ALA A 8 5.92 54.13 -27.60
N THR A 9 6.23 54.43 -26.37
CA THR A 9 6.98 55.53 -25.69
C THR A 9 6.42 55.74 -24.29
N GLY A 10 7.15 56.02 -23.22
CA GLY A 10 8.50 56.45 -23.03
C GLY A 10 8.89 56.48 -21.55
N ALA A 11 10.17 56.55 -21.37
CA ALA A 11 10.92 56.47 -20.14
C ALA A 11 10.86 57.76 -19.30
N PHE A 12 11.09 57.62 -18.00
CA PHE A 12 11.83 58.64 -17.24
C PHE A 12 12.54 58.00 -16.01
N ARG A 13 13.86 58.18 -15.94
CA ARG A 13 14.79 58.21 -14.81
C ARG A 13 15.33 59.64 -14.72
N PRO A 14 16.18 60.05 -13.73
CA PRO A 14 16.60 59.57 -12.45
C PRO A 14 16.71 60.71 -11.38
N GLY A 15 17.17 60.37 -10.16
CA GLY A 15 17.62 61.35 -9.21
C GLY A 15 18.36 60.72 -8.01
N ALA A 16 19.70 60.94 -7.98
CA ALA A 16 20.64 60.48 -6.99
C ALA A 16 21.11 61.65 -6.10
N SER A 17 21.52 61.41 -4.86
CA SER A 17 22.62 62.07 -4.07
C SER A 17 22.74 61.31 -2.74
N ARG A 18 23.88 60.65 -2.45
CA ARG A 18 25.18 61.12 -1.93
C ARG A 18 25.02 61.89 -0.59
N LEU A 19 25.74 61.73 0.44
CA LEU A 19 27.11 61.39 0.91
C LEU A 19 27.00 61.30 2.44
N ASP A 20 27.82 60.89 3.30
CA ASP A 20 29.21 60.46 3.50
C ASP A 20 29.33 60.01 4.94
N ASP A 21 29.98 58.95 5.17
CA ASP A 21 31.36 58.68 5.66
C ASP A 21 31.64 58.92 7.15
N VAL A 22 32.39 58.01 7.72
CA VAL A 22 33.56 58.06 8.64
C VAL A 22 33.61 57.01 9.70
N ARG A 23 34.38 55.95 9.40
CA ARG A 23 35.49 55.32 10.14
C ARG A 23 35.60 55.44 11.69
N LYS A 24 35.80 54.38 12.43
CA LYS A 24 37.08 53.75 12.83
C LYS A 24 36.95 52.74 13.97
N ARG A 25 37.57 51.58 13.83
CA ARG A 25 38.11 50.69 14.88
C ARG A 25 39.38 51.32 15.49
N PRO A 26 40.03 50.80 16.60
CA PRO A 26 40.11 49.39 16.99
C PRO A 26 40.31 49.07 18.51
N ALA A 27 40.21 47.81 18.84
CA ALA A 27 41.14 46.91 19.57
C ALA A 27 41.43 46.98 21.11
N ARG A 28 41.36 45.74 21.68
CA ARG A 28 42.21 45.14 22.78
C ARG A 28 42.02 45.68 24.18
N SER A 29 41.92 44.90 25.23
CA SER A 29 42.58 43.67 25.71
C SER A 29 42.15 43.32 27.14
N ARG A 30 42.10 42.00 27.39
CA ARG A 30 42.63 41.27 28.58
C ARG A 30 42.33 41.68 30.01
N GLN A 31 41.80 40.70 30.72
CA GLN A 31 42.24 40.07 31.97
C GLN A 31 41.82 40.60 33.34
N VAL A 32 41.20 39.65 34.04
CA VAL A 32 41.66 39.06 35.33
C VAL A 32 41.02 39.53 36.65
N PHE A 33 40.36 38.56 37.31
CA PHE A 33 40.27 38.25 38.76
C PHE A 33 39.65 39.24 39.77
N ARG A 34 38.64 38.87 40.47
CA ARG A 34 38.59 38.43 41.90
C ARG A 34 37.28 38.73 42.61
N ARG A 35 36.74 37.63 43.15
CA ARG A 35 36.02 37.45 44.43
C ARG A 35 35.55 38.70 45.23
N MET A 36 34.26 38.78 45.60
CA MET A 36 33.78 38.48 46.95
C MET A 36 32.38 39.10 47.18
N MET A 37 31.47 38.24 47.66
CA MET A 37 30.47 38.39 48.71
C MET A 37 29.77 39.76 48.96
N CYS A 38 28.44 39.81 48.89
CA CYS A 38 27.49 39.79 50.01
C CYS A 38 26.15 40.43 49.67
N ALA A 39 25.13 39.72 50.04
CA ALA A 39 23.87 40.16 50.66
C ALA A 39 22.75 40.85 49.83
N ALA A 40 21.70 40.09 49.63
CA ALA A 40 20.29 40.41 49.84
C ALA A 40 19.69 41.70 49.26
N LEU A 41 18.77 41.46 48.34
CA LEU A 41 17.41 42.06 48.35
C LEU A 41 16.59 41.50 47.17
N LEU A 42 15.44 40.89 47.46
CA LEU A 42 14.40 40.51 46.48
C LEU A 42 13.89 41.71 45.73
N PRO A 43 13.49 41.51 44.43
CA PRO A 43 12.05 41.57 44.16
C PRO A 43 11.57 40.39 43.31
N ALA A 44 10.33 39.98 43.60
CA ALA A 44 9.54 39.01 42.86
C ALA A 44 9.30 39.48 41.42
N LEU A 45 9.63 38.62 40.45
CA LEU A 45 9.16 38.75 39.08
C LEU A 45 8.67 37.41 38.58
N LEU A 46 7.48 37.42 38.03
CA LEU A 46 6.73 36.35 37.39
C LEU A 46 7.63 35.45 36.54
N ALA A 47 7.84 34.24 36.95
CA ALA A 47 8.25 33.15 36.11
C ALA A 47 7.00 32.37 35.71
N GLY A 48 6.62 32.48 34.45
CA GLY A 48 5.58 31.66 33.86
C GLY A 48 6.00 30.21 33.90
N CYS A 49 5.34 29.41 34.74
CA CYS A 49 5.47 27.95 34.72
C CYS A 49 4.92 27.42 33.39
N LEU A 50 5.81 27.07 32.47
CA LEU A 50 5.54 26.03 31.49
C LEU A 50 5.36 24.73 32.28
N ALA A 51 4.12 24.38 32.57
CA ALA A 51 3.80 23.09 33.15
C ALA A 51 4.21 21.99 32.15
N GLN A 52 5.37 21.41 32.35
CA GLN A 52 5.67 20.10 31.79
C GLN A 52 4.60 19.13 32.30
N LYS A 53 3.81 18.54 31.39
CA LYS A 53 2.96 17.42 31.76
C LYS A 53 3.82 16.37 32.48
N PRO A 54 3.43 15.91 33.68
CA PRO A 54 4.20 14.88 34.35
C PRO A 54 4.23 13.64 33.47
N THR A 55 5.40 13.17 33.14
CA THR A 55 5.59 11.86 32.54
C THR A 55 5.03 10.83 33.52
N PRO A 56 4.07 9.99 33.13
CA PRO A 56 3.56 8.97 34.04
C PRO A 56 4.72 8.08 34.53
N PRO A 57 4.71 7.65 35.78
CA PRO A 57 5.75 6.80 36.33
C PRO A 57 5.86 5.53 35.46
N ARG A 58 7.12 5.16 35.15
CA ARG A 58 7.43 3.90 34.46
C ARG A 58 6.93 2.76 35.33
N ALA A 59 6.00 1.94 34.84
CA ALA A 59 5.58 0.74 35.53
C ALA A 59 6.82 -0.14 35.79
N SER A 60 6.96 -0.62 37.00
CA SER A 60 8.05 -1.55 37.31
C SER A 60 7.73 -2.93 36.73
N ALA A 61 8.72 -3.77 36.48
CA ALA A 61 8.54 -5.13 36.00
C ALA A 61 7.60 -5.96 36.92
N SER A 62 7.52 -5.60 38.23
CA SER A 62 6.60 -6.18 39.19
C SER A 62 5.15 -5.74 39.00
N ASP A 63 4.89 -4.54 38.40
CA ASP A 63 3.55 -4.04 38.14
C ASP A 63 2.96 -4.63 36.86
N GLU A 64 3.77 -5.22 36.00
CA GLU A 64 3.34 -5.91 34.77
C GLU A 64 2.95 -7.37 35.03
N ALA A 65 3.60 -8.03 35.98
CA ALA A 65 3.24 -9.38 36.40
C ALA A 65 1.90 -9.36 37.15
N GLY A 66 0.92 -10.09 36.61
CA GLY A 66 -0.43 -10.15 37.17
C GLY A 66 -1.37 -9.07 36.59
N ALA A 67 -0.89 -8.20 35.69
CA ALA A 67 -1.77 -7.24 35.00
C ALA A 67 -2.89 -7.95 34.24
N GLN A 68 -4.11 -7.43 34.39
CA GLN A 68 -5.27 -7.98 33.71
C GLN A 68 -5.47 -7.31 32.36
N VAL A 69 -5.87 -8.11 31.38
CA VAL A 69 -6.30 -7.68 30.05
C VAL A 69 -7.72 -8.15 29.84
N VAL A 70 -8.59 -7.25 29.41
CA VAL A 70 -9.98 -7.58 29.07
C VAL A 70 -10.15 -7.47 27.56
N ILE A 71 -10.59 -8.53 26.93
CA ILE A 71 -10.98 -8.58 25.52
C ILE A 71 -12.48 -8.74 25.46
N ARG A 72 -13.18 -7.73 24.94
CA ARG A 72 -14.63 -7.77 24.68
C ARG A 72 -14.83 -7.87 23.19
N ARG A 73 -15.76 -8.71 22.75
CA ARG A 73 -16.09 -8.80 21.32
C ARG A 73 -17.49 -8.25 21.08
N THR A 74 -17.59 -7.41 20.09
CA THR A 74 -18.86 -6.86 19.58
C THR A 74 -19.27 -7.57 18.28
N ALA A 75 -20.24 -7.04 17.55
CA ALA A 75 -20.70 -7.61 16.30
C ALA A 75 -19.53 -7.88 15.32
N ASP A 76 -19.67 -8.87 14.49
CA ASP A 76 -18.64 -9.36 13.54
C ASP A 76 -17.36 -9.90 14.22
N GLY A 77 -17.37 -10.08 15.54
CA GLY A 77 -16.26 -10.58 16.30
C GLY A 77 -15.16 -9.56 16.60
N VAL A 78 -15.36 -8.27 16.34
CA VAL A 78 -14.35 -7.23 16.53
C VAL A 78 -13.90 -7.13 17.99
N PRO A 79 -12.61 -7.32 18.31
CA PRO A 79 -12.12 -7.26 19.69
C PRO A 79 -11.85 -5.82 20.12
N HIS A 80 -12.32 -5.48 21.31
CA HIS A 80 -12.00 -4.29 22.08
C HIS A 80 -11.11 -4.70 23.24
N ILE A 81 -9.83 -4.30 23.20
CA ILE A 81 -8.78 -4.77 24.11
C ILE A 81 -8.42 -3.64 25.06
N GLU A 82 -8.69 -3.84 26.33
CA GLU A 82 -8.40 -2.88 27.39
C GLU A 82 -7.33 -3.44 28.33
N ALA A 83 -6.28 -2.66 28.59
CA ALA A 83 -5.19 -3.01 29.48
C ALA A 83 -4.67 -1.79 30.23
N ARG A 84 -3.74 -2.00 31.19
CA ARG A 84 -3.15 -0.92 32.00
C ARG A 84 -1.65 -0.72 31.74
N SER A 85 -1.02 -1.56 30.91
CA SER A 85 0.37 -1.40 30.48
C SER A 85 0.49 -1.74 28.99
N TRP A 86 1.57 -1.25 28.36
CA TRP A 86 1.84 -1.52 26.93
C TRP A 86 2.08 -3.02 26.67
N THR A 87 2.80 -3.70 27.55
CA THR A 87 3.01 -5.16 27.48
C THR A 87 1.68 -5.90 27.57
N ALA A 88 0.82 -5.53 28.52
CA ALA A 88 -0.49 -6.15 28.69
C ALA A 88 -1.40 -5.88 27.48
N LEU A 89 -1.36 -4.67 26.91
CA LEU A 89 -2.12 -4.35 25.70
C LEU A 89 -1.66 -5.21 24.52
N GLY A 90 -0.35 -5.31 24.30
CA GLY A 90 0.23 -6.21 23.30
C GLY A 90 -0.16 -7.67 23.52
N TYR A 91 -0.15 -8.14 24.77
CA TYR A 91 -0.54 -9.49 25.13
C TYR A 91 -2.00 -9.81 24.73
N GLY A 92 -2.93 -8.91 25.03
CA GLY A 92 -4.32 -9.07 24.61
C GLY A 92 -4.47 -9.08 23.10
N TYR A 93 -3.71 -8.21 22.40
CA TYR A 93 -3.80 -8.08 20.95
C TYR A 93 -3.22 -9.32 20.24
N GLY A 94 -2.07 -9.82 20.68
CA GLY A 94 -1.46 -11.04 20.14
C GLY A 94 -2.34 -12.28 20.39
N TYR A 95 -2.98 -12.37 21.58
CA TYR A 95 -3.94 -13.42 21.90
C TYR A 95 -5.15 -13.38 20.97
N ALA A 96 -5.77 -12.19 20.78
CA ALA A 96 -6.95 -12.02 19.94
C ALA A 96 -6.66 -12.35 18.47
N GLN A 97 -5.54 -11.85 17.92
CA GLN A 97 -5.17 -12.17 16.54
C GLN A 97 -4.88 -13.66 16.35
N ALA A 98 -4.21 -14.30 17.31
CA ALA A 98 -3.96 -15.74 17.25
C ALA A 98 -5.26 -16.55 17.37
N GLN A 99 -6.19 -16.12 18.21
CA GLN A 99 -7.51 -16.77 18.36
C GLN A 99 -8.30 -16.77 17.06
N ASP A 100 -8.16 -15.71 16.25
CA ASP A 100 -8.93 -15.57 15.01
C ASP A 100 -8.19 -16.07 13.77
N ASN A 101 -6.82 -16.01 13.75
CA ASN A 101 -6.04 -16.18 12.52
C ASN A 101 -4.74 -16.97 12.75
N LEU A 102 -4.75 -18.00 13.61
CA LEU A 102 -3.53 -18.75 13.97
C LEU A 102 -2.82 -19.33 12.76
N CYS A 103 -3.55 -19.99 11.85
CA CYS A 103 -2.94 -20.67 10.72
C CYS A 103 -2.22 -19.67 9.79
N THR A 104 -2.84 -18.55 9.49
CA THR A 104 -2.24 -17.50 8.67
C THR A 104 -1.06 -16.82 9.35
N LEU A 105 -1.14 -16.56 10.65
CA LEU A 105 -0.03 -15.99 11.43
C LEU A 105 1.17 -16.93 11.47
N ALA A 106 0.94 -18.21 11.76
CA ALA A 106 2.01 -19.20 11.82
C ALA A 106 2.70 -19.39 10.46
N ASP A 107 1.94 -19.47 9.35
CA ASP A 107 2.48 -19.52 7.99
C ASP A 107 3.31 -18.28 7.66
N ALA A 108 2.83 -17.09 8.08
CA ALA A 108 3.54 -15.83 7.92
C ALA A 108 4.89 -15.84 8.65
N PHE A 109 4.93 -16.30 9.91
CA PHE A 109 6.18 -16.37 10.66
C PHE A 109 7.18 -17.36 10.09
N VAL A 110 6.71 -18.51 9.55
CA VAL A 110 7.57 -19.43 8.77
C VAL A 110 8.16 -18.71 7.56
N THR A 111 7.36 -17.93 6.85
CA THR A 111 7.79 -17.16 5.68
C THR A 111 8.87 -16.15 6.04
N TYR A 112 8.62 -15.30 7.06
CA TYR A 112 9.57 -14.24 7.43
C TYR A 112 10.84 -14.76 8.12
N ARG A 113 10.81 -15.98 8.67
CA ARG A 113 12.02 -16.68 9.14
C ARG A 113 12.86 -17.24 8.00
N GLY A 114 12.33 -17.29 6.76
CA GLY A 114 12.96 -17.95 5.62
C GLY A 114 13.07 -19.47 5.82
N GLU A 115 11.97 -20.12 6.20
CA GLU A 115 11.92 -21.53 6.56
C GLU A 115 10.86 -22.31 5.76
N ARG A 116 10.21 -21.70 4.77
CA ARG A 116 9.14 -22.35 4.00
C ARG A 116 9.60 -23.62 3.31
N SER A 117 10.80 -23.60 2.71
CA SER A 117 11.35 -24.76 2.02
C SER A 117 11.49 -25.98 2.92
N ALA A 118 11.78 -25.80 4.20
CA ALA A 118 11.95 -26.88 5.17
C ALA A 118 10.63 -27.62 5.48
N PHE A 119 9.49 -26.94 5.36
CA PHE A 119 8.18 -27.52 5.66
C PHE A 119 7.41 -27.89 4.39
N PHE A 120 7.47 -27.07 3.36
CA PHE A 120 6.59 -27.16 2.18
C PHE A 120 7.33 -27.52 0.88
N GLY A 121 8.68 -27.67 0.91
CA GLY A 121 9.52 -27.95 -0.26
C GLY A 121 9.94 -26.67 -0.99
N ALA A 122 11.09 -26.74 -1.67
CA ALA A 122 11.76 -25.60 -2.29
C ALA A 122 10.97 -24.96 -3.44
N ASP A 123 10.40 -25.78 -4.32
CA ASP A 123 9.77 -25.32 -5.55
C ASP A 123 8.28 -24.98 -5.40
N ALA A 124 7.67 -25.35 -4.28
CA ALA A 124 6.30 -24.98 -3.98
C ALA A 124 6.17 -23.46 -3.75
N LYS A 125 4.95 -22.95 -3.87
CA LYS A 125 4.61 -21.54 -3.64
C LYS A 125 3.70 -21.41 -2.43
N PRO A 126 3.65 -20.22 -1.77
CA PRO A 126 2.63 -19.95 -0.76
C PRO A 126 1.22 -20.17 -1.32
N PRO A 127 0.29 -20.72 -0.52
CA PRO A 127 -1.10 -20.98 -0.96
C PRO A 127 -1.88 -19.68 -1.20
N THR A 128 -1.48 -18.60 -0.54
CA THR A 128 -2.08 -17.27 -0.68
C THR A 128 -1.05 -16.27 -1.17
N ARG A 129 -1.51 -15.27 -1.90
CA ARG A 129 -0.67 -14.16 -2.34
C ARG A 129 -0.59 -13.10 -1.24
N ALA A 130 0.55 -12.43 -1.16
CA ALA A 130 0.82 -11.35 -0.21
C ALA A 130 1.45 -10.15 -0.92
N THR A 131 1.79 -9.11 -0.18
CA THR A 131 2.51 -7.93 -0.72
C THR A 131 3.85 -8.26 -1.35
N PHE A 132 4.43 -9.40 -1.01
CA PHE A 132 5.64 -9.94 -1.63
C PHE A 132 5.35 -10.90 -2.81
N GLY A 133 4.11 -10.95 -3.29
CA GLY A 133 3.70 -11.83 -4.39
C GLY A 133 3.51 -13.29 -3.96
N SER A 134 3.85 -14.21 -4.84
CA SER A 134 3.83 -15.66 -4.61
C SER A 134 5.08 -16.31 -5.25
N PRO A 135 6.28 -15.98 -4.73
CA PRO A 135 7.53 -16.57 -5.21
C PRO A 135 7.62 -18.05 -4.81
N ARG A 136 8.57 -18.81 -5.41
CA ARG A 136 8.90 -20.13 -4.89
C ARG A 136 9.41 -20.03 -3.45
N ASN A 137 9.13 -21.04 -2.64
CA ASN A 137 9.54 -21.05 -1.24
C ASN A 137 11.04 -20.80 -1.06
N ILE A 138 11.88 -21.42 -1.92
CA ILE A 138 13.33 -21.26 -1.84
C ILE A 138 13.77 -19.80 -2.11
N ASP A 139 13.11 -19.10 -3.02
CA ASP A 139 13.46 -17.72 -3.35
C ASP A 139 12.98 -16.77 -2.22
N ALA A 140 11.81 -17.03 -1.64
CA ALA A 140 11.32 -16.31 -0.45
C ALA A 140 12.25 -16.51 0.75
N ASP A 141 12.69 -17.77 0.99
CA ASP A 141 13.55 -18.08 2.13
C ASP A 141 14.91 -17.37 2.03
N PHE A 142 15.55 -17.39 0.86
CA PHE A 142 16.79 -16.64 0.66
C PHE A 142 16.59 -15.13 0.77
N PHE A 143 15.51 -14.60 0.21
CA PHE A 143 15.19 -13.18 0.28
C PHE A 143 15.05 -12.70 1.74
N PHE A 144 14.21 -13.36 2.55
CA PHE A 144 13.98 -12.95 3.93
C PHE A 144 15.23 -13.13 4.79
N ARG A 145 16.01 -14.19 4.60
CA ARG A 145 17.28 -14.36 5.31
C ARG A 145 18.35 -13.35 4.92
N LEU A 146 18.32 -12.87 3.68
CA LEU A 146 19.27 -11.86 3.19
C LEU A 146 18.97 -10.47 3.75
N LEU A 147 17.68 -10.08 3.78
CA LEU A 147 17.27 -8.71 4.08
C LEU A 147 16.74 -8.54 5.50
N ASP A 148 16.29 -9.61 6.13
CA ASP A 148 15.64 -9.60 7.43
C ASP A 148 16.38 -10.50 8.45
N GLY A 149 17.69 -10.49 8.35
CA GLY A 149 18.59 -11.20 9.26
C GLY A 149 18.64 -10.56 10.65
N ARG A 150 19.48 -11.14 11.52
CA ARG A 150 19.63 -10.70 12.91
C ARG A 150 19.99 -9.21 13.01
N ASP A 151 20.94 -8.73 12.22
CA ASP A 151 21.39 -7.34 12.26
C ASP A 151 20.25 -6.35 11.98
N GLN A 152 19.36 -6.69 11.04
CA GLN A 152 18.19 -5.87 10.70
C GLN A 152 17.16 -5.86 11.84
N THR A 153 16.87 -7.03 12.43
CA THR A 153 15.91 -7.12 13.54
C THR A 153 16.43 -6.43 14.80
N ASP A 154 17.73 -6.54 15.10
CA ASP A 154 18.38 -5.85 16.21
C ASP A 154 18.38 -4.32 15.99
N ALA A 155 18.59 -3.86 14.76
CA ALA A 155 18.47 -2.44 14.39
C ALA A 155 17.03 -1.94 14.56
N TYR A 156 16.03 -2.70 14.10
CA TYR A 156 14.63 -2.36 14.34
C TYR A 156 14.32 -2.22 15.83
N ARG A 157 14.73 -3.20 16.65
CA ARG A 157 14.52 -3.17 18.09
C ARG A 157 15.19 -1.97 18.76
N ALA A 158 16.43 -1.69 18.39
CA ALA A 158 17.22 -0.59 18.97
C ALA A 158 16.60 0.79 18.71
N HIS A 159 15.95 0.97 17.56
CA HIS A 159 15.33 2.25 17.18
C HIS A 159 13.90 2.43 17.66
N GLN A 160 13.27 1.41 18.26
CA GLN A 160 11.92 1.57 18.77
C GLN A 160 11.88 2.24 20.13
N PRO A 161 10.92 3.13 20.40
CA PRO A 161 10.66 3.62 21.75
C PRO A 161 10.15 2.51 22.67
N ASP A 162 10.31 2.70 23.99
CA ASP A 162 9.99 1.69 25.01
C ASP A 162 8.57 1.13 24.89
N ASN A 163 7.59 1.99 24.67
CA ASN A 163 6.20 1.58 24.54
C ASN A 163 5.95 0.66 23.34
N VAL A 164 6.62 0.90 22.19
CA VAL A 164 6.54 0.01 21.03
C VAL A 164 7.22 -1.33 21.33
N ARG A 165 8.38 -1.32 22.00
CA ARG A 165 9.06 -2.57 22.41
C ARG A 165 8.20 -3.40 23.34
N GLN A 166 7.58 -2.77 24.35
CA GLN A 166 6.67 -3.44 25.28
C GLN A 166 5.46 -4.03 24.58
N LEU A 167 4.87 -3.29 23.65
CA LEU A 167 3.72 -3.75 22.84
C LEU A 167 4.09 -4.99 21.99
N ILE A 168 5.28 -4.99 21.38
CA ILE A 168 5.80 -6.11 20.60
C ILE A 168 6.07 -7.34 21.48
N ALA A 169 6.72 -7.16 22.62
CA ALA A 169 7.00 -8.23 23.58
C ALA A 169 5.70 -8.88 24.06
N GLY A 170 4.73 -8.05 24.45
CA GLY A 170 3.41 -8.51 24.85
C GLY A 170 2.70 -9.28 23.73
N PHE A 171 2.75 -8.80 22.50
CA PHE A 171 2.10 -9.47 21.37
C PHE A 171 2.63 -10.90 21.16
N ALA A 172 3.94 -11.11 21.20
CA ALA A 172 4.53 -12.44 21.07
C ALA A 172 4.07 -13.37 22.22
N GLN A 173 4.06 -12.85 23.46
CA GLN A 173 3.58 -13.62 24.62
C GLN A 173 2.08 -13.96 24.50
N GLY A 174 1.25 -13.05 24.00
CA GLY A 174 -0.18 -13.25 23.80
C GLY A 174 -0.48 -14.34 22.77
N TYR A 175 0.22 -14.32 21.64
CA TYR A 175 0.15 -15.38 20.63
C TYR A 175 0.51 -16.74 21.26
N ASN A 176 1.63 -16.84 21.97
CA ASN A 176 2.08 -18.07 22.60
C ASN A 176 1.10 -18.56 23.67
N ARG A 177 0.48 -17.64 24.41
CA ARG A 177 -0.59 -17.99 25.36
C ARG A 177 -1.78 -18.63 24.69
N TYR A 178 -2.25 -18.08 23.56
CA TYR A 178 -3.34 -18.68 22.82
C TYR A 178 -2.96 -20.07 22.30
N LEU A 179 -1.78 -20.23 21.73
CA LEU A 179 -1.29 -21.51 21.23
C LEU A 179 -1.21 -22.56 22.35
N ALA A 180 -0.75 -22.20 23.54
CA ALA A 180 -0.74 -23.07 24.70
C ALA A 180 -2.18 -23.46 25.12
N THR A 181 -3.11 -22.51 25.11
CA THR A 181 -4.53 -22.77 25.40
C THR A 181 -5.14 -23.77 24.41
N LEU A 182 -4.84 -23.59 23.12
CA LEU A 182 -5.31 -24.48 22.05
C LEU A 182 -4.75 -25.87 22.18
N ARG A 183 -3.47 -26.01 22.50
CA ARG A 183 -2.82 -27.31 22.74
C ARG A 183 -3.40 -28.07 23.96
N ALA A 184 -3.88 -27.33 24.96
CA ALA A 184 -4.53 -27.90 26.14
C ALA A 184 -5.99 -28.31 25.89
N ALA A 185 -6.56 -28.00 24.72
CA ALA A 185 -7.93 -28.30 24.33
C ALA A 185 -7.98 -29.19 23.06
N PRO A 186 -7.56 -30.46 23.12
CA PRO A 186 -7.39 -31.31 21.94
C PRO A 186 -8.69 -31.59 21.18
N ASP A 187 -9.84 -31.54 21.84
CA ASP A 187 -11.13 -31.85 21.24
C ASP A 187 -11.79 -30.68 20.51
N THR A 188 -11.16 -29.47 20.54
CA THR A 188 -11.70 -28.32 19.83
C THR A 188 -11.55 -28.48 18.32
N GLN A 189 -12.47 -27.89 17.55
CA GLN A 189 -12.39 -27.78 16.09
C GLN A 189 -11.63 -26.54 15.63
N ALA A 190 -11.27 -25.65 16.54
CA ALA A 190 -10.54 -24.43 16.21
C ALA A 190 -9.22 -24.76 15.51
N HIS A 191 -8.95 -24.03 14.41
CA HIS A 191 -7.73 -24.15 13.60
C HIS A 191 -7.37 -25.58 13.19
N ALA A 192 -8.37 -26.42 12.93
CA ALA A 192 -8.20 -27.84 12.58
C ALA A 192 -7.23 -28.03 11.38
N ALA A 193 -7.15 -27.07 10.47
CA ALA A 193 -6.29 -27.12 9.30
C ALA A 193 -4.78 -27.04 9.61
N CYS A 194 -4.37 -26.50 10.76
CA CYS A 194 -2.95 -26.28 11.04
C CYS A 194 -2.49 -26.59 12.46
N ARG A 195 -3.39 -26.65 13.44
CA ARG A 195 -3.02 -26.67 14.87
C ARG A 195 -2.05 -27.79 15.27
N ASN A 196 -2.03 -28.91 14.56
CA ASN A 196 -1.17 -30.06 14.80
C ASN A 196 0.11 -30.07 13.94
N GLU A 197 0.27 -29.05 13.08
CA GLU A 197 1.40 -28.98 12.18
C GLU A 197 2.67 -28.53 12.91
N ARG A 198 3.82 -29.11 12.53
CA ARG A 198 5.12 -28.84 13.18
C ARG A 198 5.60 -27.38 12.98
N TRP A 199 5.10 -26.69 11.98
CA TRP A 199 5.42 -25.30 11.71
C TRP A 199 4.61 -24.32 12.58
N VAL A 200 3.53 -24.78 13.23
CA VAL A 200 2.77 -23.98 14.19
C VAL A 200 3.45 -24.07 15.56
N ARG A 201 4.27 -23.07 15.83
CA ARG A 201 5.13 -23.03 17.02
C ARG A 201 5.15 -21.65 17.67
N ASP A 202 5.70 -21.57 18.84
CA ASP A 202 5.86 -20.34 19.59
C ASP A 202 6.71 -19.33 18.81
N ILE A 203 6.42 -18.07 19.03
CA ILE A 203 7.11 -16.93 18.42
C ILE A 203 7.84 -16.10 19.46
N SER A 204 8.77 -15.29 19.00
CA SER A 204 9.51 -14.33 19.78
C SER A 204 9.30 -12.89 19.28
N GLU A 205 9.78 -11.90 20.03
CA GLU A 205 9.80 -10.51 19.55
C GLU A 205 10.50 -10.37 18.20
N THR A 206 11.57 -11.17 17.96
CA THR A 206 12.30 -11.17 16.68
C THR A 206 11.39 -11.49 15.49
N ASP A 207 10.41 -12.39 15.67
CA ASP A 207 9.46 -12.73 14.60
C ASP A 207 8.53 -11.56 14.28
N ILE A 208 8.16 -10.77 15.28
CA ILE A 208 7.38 -9.56 15.07
C ILE A 208 8.24 -8.51 14.37
N TYR A 209 9.51 -8.30 14.76
CA TYR A 209 10.39 -7.38 14.05
C TYR A 209 10.59 -7.78 12.58
N ARG A 210 10.72 -9.08 12.27
CA ARG A 210 10.75 -9.57 10.88
C ARG A 210 9.47 -9.25 10.14
N ARG A 211 8.32 -9.47 10.77
CA ARG A 211 7.02 -9.09 10.19
C ARG A 211 6.94 -7.60 9.88
N LEU A 212 7.45 -6.76 10.79
CA LEU A 212 7.47 -5.31 10.62
C LEU A 212 8.39 -4.89 9.45
N ALA A 213 9.57 -5.48 9.35
CA ALA A 213 10.49 -5.23 8.24
C ALA A 213 9.88 -5.65 6.89
N ALA A 214 9.26 -6.83 6.85
CA ALA A 214 8.58 -7.32 5.64
C ALA A 214 7.48 -6.37 5.17
N ALA A 215 6.66 -5.82 6.08
CA ALA A 215 5.63 -4.84 5.74
C ALA A 215 6.21 -3.51 5.23
N ASN A 216 7.42 -3.16 5.68
CA ASN A 216 8.11 -1.94 5.29
C ASN A 216 8.72 -2.03 3.88
N PHE A 217 9.18 -3.22 3.46
CA PHE A 217 9.82 -3.44 2.16
C PHE A 217 8.86 -3.49 0.97
N VAL A 218 7.57 -3.43 1.21
CA VAL A 218 6.54 -3.36 0.15
C VAL A 218 6.72 -2.10 -0.69
N GLY A 219 6.76 -2.22 -2.00
CA GLY A 219 7.03 -1.11 -2.91
C GLY A 219 8.51 -0.84 -3.17
N GLY A 220 9.39 -1.62 -2.54
CA GLY A 220 10.84 -1.60 -2.75
C GLY A 220 11.38 -3.00 -2.97
N TYR A 221 12.12 -3.54 -2.01
CA TYR A 221 12.79 -4.83 -2.14
C TYR A 221 11.88 -5.99 -2.54
N THR A 222 10.61 -6.02 -2.11
CA THR A 222 9.69 -7.13 -2.47
C THR A 222 9.41 -7.22 -3.97
N GLY A 223 9.61 -6.15 -4.73
CA GLY A 223 9.55 -6.17 -6.20
C GLY A 223 10.70 -6.94 -6.87
N PHE A 224 11.72 -7.36 -6.09
CA PHE A 224 12.94 -7.96 -6.60
C PHE A 224 13.29 -9.31 -5.96
N ILE A 225 12.33 -10.02 -5.38
CA ILE A 225 12.59 -11.27 -4.63
C ILE A 225 13.38 -12.28 -5.46
N GLU A 226 12.88 -12.63 -6.63
CA GLU A 226 13.56 -13.60 -7.50
C GLU A 226 14.88 -13.06 -8.03
N ALA A 227 14.95 -11.78 -8.36
CA ALA A 227 16.15 -11.10 -8.85
C ALA A 227 17.26 -11.02 -7.78
N LEU A 228 16.88 -10.89 -6.49
CA LEU A 228 17.79 -10.94 -5.35
C LEU A 228 18.22 -12.38 -5.03
N ALA A 229 17.23 -13.27 -4.89
CA ALA A 229 17.46 -14.64 -4.46
C ALA A 229 18.33 -15.46 -5.44
N ASN A 230 18.31 -15.12 -6.73
CA ASN A 230 19.02 -15.82 -7.78
C ASN A 230 20.23 -15.04 -8.35
N ALA A 231 20.57 -13.87 -7.80
CA ALA A 231 21.72 -13.09 -8.24
C ALA A 231 23.04 -13.87 -8.00
N HIS A 232 23.78 -14.10 -9.05
CA HIS A 232 25.10 -14.74 -8.98
C HIS A 232 26.04 -14.17 -10.07
N PRO A 233 27.34 -14.07 -9.80
CA PRO A 233 28.28 -13.59 -10.79
C PRO A 233 28.33 -14.58 -11.97
N PRO A 234 28.57 -14.10 -13.21
CA PRO A 234 28.75 -14.96 -14.37
C PRO A 234 29.96 -15.85 -14.17
N ALA A 235 29.91 -17.05 -14.71
CA ALA A 235 31.11 -17.88 -14.85
C ALA A 235 32.18 -17.08 -15.60
N VAL A 236 33.40 -17.04 -15.09
CA VAL A 236 34.50 -16.30 -15.72
C VAL A 236 34.80 -16.95 -17.08
N GLN A 237 34.08 -16.49 -18.10
CA GLN A 237 34.48 -16.73 -19.49
C GLN A 237 35.23 -15.47 -19.96
N LEU A 238 36.50 -15.63 -20.31
CA LEU A 238 37.30 -14.64 -21.03
C LEU A 238 36.78 -14.51 -22.47
N GLY A 239 35.58 -13.98 -22.64
CA GLY A 239 34.92 -13.84 -23.93
C GLY A 239 34.11 -12.52 -23.99
N GLN A 240 34.18 -11.92 -25.18
CA GLN A 240 33.64 -10.60 -25.50
C GLN A 240 32.24 -10.36 -24.96
N ALA A 241 32.07 -9.21 -24.27
CA ALA A 241 30.76 -8.68 -23.95
C ALA A 241 29.94 -8.53 -25.24
N ALA A 242 28.82 -9.22 -25.36
CA ALA A 242 27.90 -9.02 -26.47
C ALA A 242 27.44 -7.56 -26.45
N PRO A 243 27.36 -6.87 -27.60
CA PRO A 243 26.87 -5.48 -27.63
C PRO A 243 25.48 -5.42 -27.05
N GLN A 244 25.31 -4.57 -26.05
CA GLN A 244 24.04 -4.38 -25.35
C GLN A 244 22.99 -3.87 -26.34
N ARG A 245 21.98 -4.66 -26.63
CA ARG A 245 20.82 -4.26 -27.43
C ARG A 245 19.84 -3.44 -26.58
N VAL A 246 20.19 -2.16 -26.30
CA VAL A 246 19.31 -1.21 -25.59
C VAL A 246 18.01 -0.94 -26.39
N ALA A 247 18.04 -1.16 -27.71
CA ALA A 247 16.90 -0.88 -28.59
C ALA A 247 15.60 -1.62 -28.22
N ASN A 248 15.67 -2.79 -27.59
CA ASN A 248 14.50 -3.58 -27.22
C ASN A 248 14.06 -3.39 -25.76
N LEU A 249 14.85 -2.72 -24.92
CA LEU A 249 14.59 -2.58 -23.49
C LEU A 249 13.17 -2.04 -23.19
N GLY A 250 12.72 -1.08 -23.98
CA GLY A 250 11.39 -0.51 -23.82
C GLY A 250 10.24 -1.50 -24.07
N ALA A 251 10.38 -2.41 -25.01
CA ALA A 251 9.38 -3.45 -25.27
C ALA A 251 9.43 -4.55 -24.20
N GLU A 252 10.64 -4.92 -23.74
CA GLU A 252 10.88 -5.92 -22.71
C GLU A 252 10.34 -5.47 -21.35
N LEU A 253 10.45 -4.17 -21.03
CA LEU A 253 9.90 -3.57 -19.80
C LEU A 253 8.40 -3.24 -19.88
N ALA A 254 7.74 -3.41 -21.02
CA ALA A 254 6.35 -3.01 -21.20
C ALA A 254 5.38 -3.65 -20.18
N ASN A 255 5.67 -4.87 -19.74
CA ASN A 255 4.88 -5.63 -18.77
C ASN A 255 5.49 -5.62 -17.35
N THR A 256 6.56 -4.86 -17.12
CA THR A 256 7.21 -4.77 -15.82
C THR A 256 6.38 -3.90 -14.90
N TYR A 257 5.98 -4.45 -13.75
CA TYR A 257 5.19 -3.76 -12.75
C TYR A 257 5.97 -3.68 -11.44
N LEU A 258 6.44 -2.48 -11.10
CA LEU A 258 7.25 -2.20 -9.91
C LEU A 258 6.50 -1.27 -8.96
N GLN A 259 5.33 -1.72 -8.48
CA GLN A 259 4.54 -1.03 -7.48
C GLN A 259 4.33 -1.88 -6.23
N ALA A 260 3.86 -1.22 -5.17
CA ALA A 260 3.52 -1.89 -3.93
C ALA A 260 2.52 -3.03 -4.16
N GLY A 261 2.82 -4.20 -3.61
CA GLY A 261 1.97 -5.40 -3.74
C GLY A 261 2.21 -6.23 -4.99
N GLY A 262 3.02 -5.78 -5.95
CA GLY A 262 3.34 -6.55 -7.18
C GLY A 262 2.11 -6.99 -7.99
N VAL A 263 0.95 -6.31 -7.80
CA VAL A 263 -0.34 -6.67 -8.37
C VAL A 263 -0.96 -5.41 -8.98
N ARG A 264 -1.41 -5.50 -10.23
CA ARG A 264 -2.03 -4.37 -10.93
C ARG A 264 -3.26 -3.82 -10.21
N ASP A 265 -4.01 -4.70 -9.53
CA ASP A 265 -5.34 -4.40 -8.96
C ASP A 265 -5.29 -4.00 -7.48
N ALA A 266 -4.12 -4.05 -6.83
CA ALA A 266 -3.95 -3.50 -5.48
C ALA A 266 -4.15 -1.98 -5.52
N GLY A 267 -5.13 -1.52 -4.76
CA GLY A 267 -5.54 -0.12 -4.81
C GLY A 267 -6.22 0.33 -3.53
N SER A 268 -6.87 1.47 -3.63
CA SER A 268 -7.66 2.02 -2.52
C SER A 268 -8.51 3.17 -3.01
N ASN A 269 -9.54 3.52 -2.24
CA ASN A 269 -10.26 4.77 -2.36
C ASN A 269 -10.19 5.54 -1.05
N ALA A 270 -9.91 6.82 -1.10
CA ALA A 270 -9.98 7.72 0.04
C ALA A 270 -10.62 9.04 -0.37
N ILE A 271 -11.59 9.52 0.43
CA ILE A 271 -12.22 10.82 0.25
C ILE A 271 -12.37 11.46 1.64
N ALA A 272 -11.89 12.67 1.81
CA ALA A 272 -12.14 13.46 3.02
C ALA A 272 -12.88 14.74 2.65
N PHE A 273 -13.95 15.03 3.35
CA PHE A 273 -14.78 16.21 3.20
C PHE A 273 -14.56 17.14 4.40
N GLY A 274 -14.21 18.38 4.14
CA GLY A 274 -14.07 19.41 5.16
C GLY A 274 -15.41 19.89 5.71
N ALA A 275 -15.41 20.42 6.91
CA ALA A 275 -16.62 20.84 7.60
C ALA A 275 -17.46 21.86 6.80
N ASN A 276 -16.83 22.65 5.92
CA ASN A 276 -17.50 23.65 5.10
C ASN A 276 -18.49 23.04 4.08
N VAL A 277 -18.28 21.77 3.69
CA VAL A 277 -19.12 21.12 2.67
C VAL A 277 -20.00 20.00 3.21
N THR A 278 -19.86 19.61 4.47
CA THR A 278 -20.63 18.50 5.07
C THR A 278 -22.04 18.88 5.51
N GLY A 279 -22.24 20.15 5.87
CA GLY A 279 -23.50 20.65 6.44
C GLY A 279 -23.73 20.29 7.91
N SER A 280 -22.89 19.42 8.49
CA SER A 280 -22.91 19.06 9.92
C SER A 280 -21.97 19.92 10.77
N GLY A 281 -21.08 20.69 10.13
CA GLY A 281 -20.00 21.41 10.81
C GLY A 281 -18.84 20.53 11.26
N GLN A 282 -18.84 19.24 10.91
CA GLN A 282 -17.77 18.30 11.19
C GLN A 282 -17.25 17.67 9.89
N SER A 283 -15.95 17.46 9.82
CA SER A 283 -15.33 16.77 8.69
C SER A 283 -15.75 15.30 8.63
N VAL A 284 -15.73 14.71 7.43
CA VAL A 284 -16.08 13.31 7.16
C VAL A 284 -14.96 12.65 6.38
N LEU A 285 -14.53 11.47 6.82
CA LEU A 285 -13.54 10.64 6.11
C LEU A 285 -14.20 9.35 5.62
N PHE A 286 -14.01 9.05 4.36
CA PHE A 286 -14.18 7.71 3.78
C PHE A 286 -12.83 7.11 3.46
N GLY A 287 -12.58 5.88 3.91
CA GLY A 287 -11.40 5.09 3.60
C GLY A 287 -11.79 3.67 3.17
N ASN A 288 -11.16 3.19 2.10
CA ASN A 288 -11.43 1.87 1.54
C ASN A 288 -10.19 1.35 0.79
N PRO A 289 -9.23 0.69 1.48
CA PRO A 289 -8.21 -0.06 0.79
C PRO A 289 -8.82 -1.24 -0.01
N HIS A 290 -8.37 -1.38 -1.26
CA HIS A 290 -8.57 -2.57 -2.07
C HIS A 290 -7.38 -3.48 -1.83
N TRP A 291 -7.58 -4.48 -0.98
CA TRP A 291 -6.48 -5.23 -0.43
C TRP A 291 -6.78 -6.73 -0.34
N PHE A 292 -5.81 -7.50 0.10
CA PHE A 292 -5.92 -8.95 0.18
C PHE A 292 -7.02 -9.41 1.13
N TRP A 293 -7.82 -10.39 0.68
CA TRP A 293 -8.84 -11.04 1.51
C TRP A 293 -8.29 -12.20 2.32
N GLN A 294 -7.15 -12.74 1.91
CA GLN A 294 -6.47 -13.86 2.54
C GLN A 294 -4.97 -13.58 2.69
N GLY A 295 -4.31 -14.40 3.47
CA GLY A 295 -2.88 -14.31 3.71
C GLY A 295 -2.48 -13.29 4.78
N PRO A 296 -1.16 -13.11 5.00
CA PRO A 296 -0.64 -12.36 6.16
C PRO A 296 -0.94 -10.86 6.12
N ASP A 297 -1.20 -10.33 4.94
CA ASP A 297 -1.45 -8.89 4.77
C ASP A 297 -2.94 -8.53 4.80
N ARG A 298 -3.84 -9.50 5.05
CA ARG A 298 -5.25 -9.18 5.30
C ARG A 298 -5.38 -8.28 6.51
N PHE A 299 -6.40 -7.43 6.49
CA PHE A 299 -6.70 -6.57 7.63
C PHE A 299 -7.39 -7.33 8.76
N TYR A 300 -7.06 -6.93 9.98
CA TYR A 300 -7.68 -7.34 11.22
C TYR A 300 -8.14 -6.09 11.97
N GLN A 301 -9.43 -5.99 12.29
CA GLN A 301 -10.00 -4.84 12.99
C GLN A 301 -9.87 -5.02 14.50
N ALA A 302 -9.55 -3.96 15.24
CA ALA A 302 -9.53 -3.97 16.69
C ALA A 302 -9.64 -2.57 17.26
N GLN A 303 -10.06 -2.45 18.52
CA GLN A 303 -9.81 -1.27 19.34
C GLN A 303 -8.80 -1.59 20.42
N LEU A 304 -7.84 -0.70 20.59
CA LEU A 304 -6.77 -0.79 21.59
C LEU A 304 -6.93 0.34 22.58
N THR A 305 -7.16 0.02 23.85
CA THR A 305 -7.38 0.99 24.91
C THR A 305 -6.38 0.81 26.04
N LEU A 306 -5.58 1.83 26.27
CA LEU A 306 -4.71 2.01 27.44
C LEU A 306 -5.12 3.33 28.09
N PRO A 307 -5.95 3.31 29.16
CA PRO A 307 -6.57 4.50 29.70
C PRO A 307 -5.59 5.65 29.92
N GLY A 308 -5.93 6.83 29.40
CA GLY A 308 -5.10 8.05 29.49
C GLY A 308 -3.91 8.10 28.55
N GLN A 309 -3.60 7.02 27.80
CA GLN A 309 -2.44 6.96 26.90
C GLN A 309 -2.78 6.62 25.45
N LEU A 310 -3.73 5.71 25.23
CA LEU A 310 -4.15 5.27 23.92
C LEU A 310 -5.63 4.89 23.95
N ASP A 311 -6.38 5.30 22.94
CA ASP A 311 -7.74 4.84 22.66
C ASP A 311 -7.96 4.96 21.15
N VAL A 312 -7.72 3.90 20.42
CA VAL A 312 -7.66 3.88 18.95
C VAL A 312 -8.38 2.66 18.40
N SER A 313 -9.25 2.87 17.41
CA SER A 313 -9.94 1.80 16.69
C SER A 313 -9.59 1.83 15.21
N GLY A 314 -9.51 0.66 14.59
CA GLY A 314 -9.19 0.54 13.16
C GLY A 314 -8.61 -0.82 12.83
N VAL A 315 -7.77 -0.86 11.79
CA VAL A 315 -7.19 -2.11 11.30
C VAL A 315 -5.67 -2.07 11.27
N SER A 316 -5.09 -3.26 11.41
CA SER A 316 -3.70 -3.55 11.09
C SER A 316 -3.60 -4.77 10.18
N PHE A 317 -2.41 -5.01 9.62
CA PHE A 317 -2.09 -6.33 9.09
C PHE A 317 -1.93 -7.35 10.20
N LEU A 318 -2.16 -8.63 9.90
CA LEU A 318 -1.87 -9.71 10.85
C LEU A 318 -0.39 -9.68 11.29
N GLY A 319 -0.13 -9.83 12.58
CA GLY A 319 1.18 -9.78 13.19
C GLY A 319 1.75 -8.37 13.38
N VAL A 320 1.00 -7.31 13.07
CA VAL A 320 1.39 -5.91 13.30
C VAL A 320 0.66 -5.37 14.52
N PRO A 321 1.36 -4.98 15.60
CA PRO A 321 0.74 -4.67 16.89
C PRO A 321 0.24 -3.21 17.04
N VAL A 322 0.06 -2.47 15.95
CA VAL A 322 -0.43 -1.08 15.95
C VAL A 322 -1.53 -0.89 14.93
N VAL A 323 -2.45 0.04 15.18
CA VAL A 323 -3.49 0.40 14.21
C VAL A 323 -2.85 1.23 13.09
N MET A 324 -2.98 0.75 11.85
CA MET A 324 -2.42 1.40 10.66
C MET A 324 -3.40 2.34 9.98
N ILE A 325 -4.66 1.97 9.90
CA ILE A 325 -5.78 2.78 9.37
C ILE A 325 -6.86 2.80 10.44
N GLY A 326 -7.33 3.98 10.81
CA GLY A 326 -8.35 4.04 11.86
C GLY A 326 -8.65 5.44 12.35
N TYR A 327 -9.07 5.53 13.59
CA TYR A 327 -9.48 6.75 14.24
C TYR A 327 -9.35 6.68 15.76
N ASN A 328 -9.19 7.82 16.37
CA ASN A 328 -9.31 8.05 17.79
C ASN A 328 -10.35 9.15 18.08
N ARG A 329 -10.42 9.69 19.29
CA ARG A 329 -11.40 10.76 19.64
C ARG A 329 -11.17 12.08 18.92
N ASN A 330 -10.01 12.28 18.28
CA ASN A 330 -9.59 13.59 17.78
C ASN A 330 -9.27 13.59 16.28
N VAL A 331 -8.87 12.45 15.73
CA VAL A 331 -8.45 12.32 14.33
C VAL A 331 -8.94 11.01 13.73
N ALA A 332 -9.15 11.02 12.41
CA ALA A 332 -9.34 9.80 11.63
C ALA A 332 -8.46 9.85 10.39
N TRP A 333 -7.91 8.70 9.99
CA TRP A 333 -7.03 8.61 8.84
C TRP A 333 -7.20 7.33 8.05
N THR A 334 -6.80 7.39 6.80
CA THR A 334 -6.73 6.23 5.89
C THR A 334 -5.57 6.39 4.93
N HIS A 335 -5.27 5.31 4.22
CA HIS A 335 -4.19 5.27 3.25
C HIS A 335 -4.66 4.81 1.88
N THR A 336 -3.93 5.26 0.85
CA THR A 336 -3.99 4.71 -0.50
C THR A 336 -2.58 4.37 -0.96
N VAL A 337 -2.40 3.34 -1.78
CA VAL A 337 -1.09 3.03 -2.36
C VAL A 337 -0.62 4.23 -3.17
N SER A 338 0.61 4.68 -2.89
CA SER A 338 1.24 5.83 -3.54
C SER A 338 1.86 5.46 -4.88
N SER A 339 1.90 6.41 -5.81
CA SER A 339 2.62 6.30 -7.08
C SER A 339 4.11 6.69 -6.98
N ALA A 340 4.54 7.25 -5.85
CA ALA A 340 5.93 7.63 -5.63
C ALA A 340 6.87 6.41 -5.61
N ARG A 341 8.08 6.61 -6.05
CA ARG A 341 9.10 5.56 -6.09
C ARG A 341 9.73 5.39 -4.72
N ARG A 342 9.90 4.14 -4.31
CA ARG A 342 10.43 3.80 -2.98
C ARG A 342 11.79 3.11 -3.03
N PHE A 343 12.35 2.95 -4.21
CA PHE A 343 13.65 2.32 -4.46
C PHE A 343 14.38 3.03 -5.60
N GLY A 344 15.66 2.72 -5.76
CA GLY A 344 16.46 3.08 -6.93
C GLY A 344 17.42 1.96 -7.29
N LEU A 345 17.81 1.93 -8.55
CA LEU A 345 18.79 1.01 -9.11
C LEU A 345 20.11 1.73 -9.35
N PHE A 346 21.22 1.02 -9.20
CA PHE A 346 22.56 1.50 -9.47
C PHE A 346 23.24 0.55 -10.45
N GLN A 347 23.70 1.06 -11.61
CA GLN A 347 24.53 0.32 -12.54
C GLN A 347 25.97 0.35 -12.05
N LEU A 348 26.53 -0.81 -11.73
CA LEU A 348 27.91 -0.98 -11.28
C LEU A 348 28.78 -1.31 -12.51
N SER A 349 29.83 -0.55 -12.74
CA SER A 349 30.84 -0.85 -13.75
C SER A 349 31.86 -1.82 -13.18
N LEU A 350 31.93 -3.04 -13.71
CA LEU A 350 32.80 -4.08 -13.17
C LEU A 350 34.22 -3.97 -13.70
N VAL A 351 35.17 -4.38 -12.89
CA VAL A 351 36.57 -4.51 -13.29
C VAL A 351 36.74 -5.73 -14.22
N PRO A 352 37.35 -5.58 -15.40
CA PRO A 352 37.54 -6.67 -16.32
C PRO A 352 38.18 -7.92 -15.66
N GLY A 353 37.52 -9.06 -15.81
CA GLY A 353 37.98 -10.33 -15.21
C GLY A 353 37.69 -10.50 -13.73
N LYS A 354 37.06 -9.49 -13.06
CA LYS A 354 36.70 -9.54 -11.63
C LYS A 354 35.21 -9.28 -11.46
N PRO A 355 34.33 -10.26 -11.69
CA PRO A 355 32.87 -10.03 -11.73
C PRO A 355 32.23 -9.61 -10.40
N THR A 356 33.00 -9.63 -9.31
CA THR A 356 32.56 -9.21 -7.96
C THR A 356 33.33 -7.98 -7.44
N VAL A 357 34.04 -7.26 -8.34
CA VAL A 357 34.73 -6.02 -8.04
C VAL A 357 34.25 -4.93 -9.01
N TYR A 358 33.79 -3.81 -8.47
CA TYR A 358 33.30 -2.70 -9.29
C TYR A 358 34.20 -1.47 -9.11
N GLN A 359 34.09 -0.56 -10.06
CA GLN A 359 34.81 0.71 -10.05
C GLN A 359 33.95 1.81 -9.41
N ILE A 360 34.56 2.64 -8.58
CA ILE A 360 33.94 3.87 -8.07
C ILE A 360 35.02 4.97 -7.99
N ASP A 361 34.78 6.11 -8.65
CA ASP A 361 35.68 7.24 -8.77
C ASP A 361 37.10 6.82 -9.22
N GLY A 362 37.16 5.84 -10.14
CA GLY A 362 38.41 5.30 -10.66
C GLY A 362 39.15 4.34 -9.73
N ARG A 363 38.55 3.89 -8.64
CA ARG A 363 39.11 2.91 -7.69
C ARG A 363 38.33 1.62 -7.71
N GLU A 364 39.03 0.51 -7.54
CA GLU A 364 38.40 -0.81 -7.38
C GLU A 364 37.80 -0.96 -5.97
N GLU A 365 36.57 -1.43 -5.89
CA GLU A 365 35.90 -1.74 -4.63
C GLU A 365 35.28 -3.15 -4.72
N PRO A 366 35.67 -4.09 -3.85
CA PRO A 366 35.08 -5.42 -3.83
C PRO A 366 33.68 -5.39 -3.22
N MET A 367 32.78 -6.20 -3.76
CA MET A 367 31.48 -6.46 -3.15
C MET A 367 31.67 -7.28 -1.87
N THR A 368 30.92 -6.96 -0.82
CA THR A 368 30.84 -7.83 0.35
C THR A 368 30.05 -9.09 0.03
N GLN A 369 30.41 -10.20 0.64
CA GLN A 369 29.81 -11.51 0.40
C GLN A 369 29.15 -12.03 1.68
N GLN A 370 27.99 -12.68 1.50
CA GLN A 370 27.27 -13.36 2.56
C GLN A 370 26.82 -14.72 2.08
N GLN A 371 27.20 -15.79 2.78
CA GLN A 371 26.67 -17.13 2.52
C GLN A 371 25.44 -17.37 3.37
N ILE A 372 24.39 -17.88 2.74
CA ILE A 372 23.13 -18.22 3.41
C ILE A 372 22.79 -19.66 3.01
N THR A 373 22.45 -20.47 4.01
CA THR A 373 22.01 -21.86 3.85
C THR A 373 20.55 -21.98 4.22
N VAL A 374 19.77 -22.62 3.38
CA VAL A 374 18.34 -22.93 3.58
C VAL A 374 18.17 -24.43 3.56
N GLU A 375 17.42 -24.97 4.51
CA GLU A 375 17.00 -26.37 4.50
C GLU A 375 15.76 -26.54 3.62
N ALA A 376 15.75 -27.57 2.79
CA ALA A 376 14.64 -27.86 1.89
C ALA A 376 14.19 -29.31 2.01
N LYS A 377 12.90 -29.50 2.32
CA LYS A 377 12.24 -30.80 2.34
C LYS A 377 12.20 -31.38 0.92
N GLN A 378 12.65 -32.60 0.78
CA GLN A 378 12.62 -33.36 -0.46
C GLN A 378 11.33 -34.18 -0.59
N ALA A 379 11.05 -34.71 -1.79
CA ALA A 379 9.87 -35.51 -2.05
C ALA A 379 9.83 -36.83 -1.22
N ASP A 380 11.00 -37.37 -0.88
CA ASP A 380 11.16 -38.58 -0.03
C ASP A 380 11.06 -38.28 1.48
N GLY A 381 10.81 -37.01 1.86
CA GLY A 381 10.71 -36.57 3.25
C GLY A 381 12.05 -36.22 3.92
N THR A 382 13.19 -36.42 3.24
CA THR A 382 14.51 -36.00 3.76
C THR A 382 14.71 -34.50 3.65
N SER A 383 15.71 -33.96 4.35
CA SER A 383 16.12 -32.53 4.23
C SER A 383 17.40 -32.44 3.41
N LYS A 384 17.48 -31.41 2.58
CA LYS A 384 18.67 -31.02 1.81
C LYS A 384 19.05 -29.57 2.10
N SER A 385 20.30 -29.36 2.52
CA SER A 385 20.85 -28.01 2.67
C SER A 385 21.20 -27.41 1.32
N ILE A 386 20.72 -26.21 1.04
CA ILE A 386 21.02 -25.43 -0.17
C ILE A 386 21.71 -24.14 0.27
N THR A 387 22.96 -23.93 -0.18
CA THR A 387 23.72 -22.74 0.13
C THR A 387 23.89 -21.86 -1.09
N ARG A 388 23.65 -20.55 -0.94
CA ARG A 388 23.93 -19.52 -1.95
C ARG A 388 24.82 -18.43 -1.36
N THR A 389 25.64 -17.82 -2.23
CA THR A 389 26.46 -16.66 -1.89
C THR A 389 25.81 -15.41 -2.47
N PHE A 390 25.55 -14.44 -1.61
CA PHE A 390 24.96 -13.15 -1.98
C PHE A 390 26.01 -12.06 -1.94
N TYR A 391 25.81 -11.03 -2.75
CA TYR A 391 26.75 -9.93 -2.91
C TYR A 391 26.08 -8.61 -2.61
N ARG A 392 26.82 -7.70 -2.00
CA ARG A 392 26.34 -6.35 -1.68
C ARG A 392 27.41 -5.33 -2.07
N SER A 393 26.98 -4.27 -2.76
CA SER A 393 27.77 -3.06 -2.98
C SER A 393 27.47 -2.03 -1.89
N ARG A 394 28.18 -0.90 -1.89
CA ARG A 394 27.85 0.23 -1.00
C ARG A 394 26.45 0.80 -1.24
N PHE A 395 25.88 0.59 -2.42
CA PHE A 395 24.55 1.08 -2.79
C PHE A 395 23.42 0.15 -2.34
N GLY A 396 23.71 -1.11 -2.05
CA GLY A 396 22.72 -2.11 -1.65
C GLY A 396 23.05 -3.51 -2.15
N PRO A 397 22.16 -4.49 -1.94
CA PRO A 397 22.32 -5.83 -2.45
C PRO A 397 22.33 -5.84 -3.99
N VAL A 398 23.12 -6.75 -4.56
CA VAL A 398 23.21 -6.96 -6.01
C VAL A 398 22.02 -7.78 -6.48
N VAL A 399 21.44 -7.37 -7.61
CA VAL A 399 20.28 -8.01 -8.25
C VAL A 399 20.63 -8.45 -9.66
N ASP A 400 20.06 -9.55 -10.12
CA ASP A 400 20.09 -9.95 -11.51
C ASP A 400 18.73 -9.66 -12.17
N LEU A 401 18.73 -8.68 -13.06
CA LEU A 401 17.52 -8.19 -13.73
C LEU A 401 17.34 -8.79 -15.13
N HIS A 402 18.06 -9.88 -15.47
CA HIS A 402 17.99 -10.48 -16.81
C HIS A 402 16.59 -10.93 -17.21
N ALA A 403 15.75 -11.31 -16.24
CA ALA A 403 14.36 -11.70 -16.47
C ALA A 403 13.48 -10.52 -16.93
N MET A 404 13.87 -9.28 -16.61
CA MET A 404 13.21 -8.07 -17.13
C MET A 404 13.70 -7.75 -18.53
N SER A 405 15.01 -7.88 -18.76
CA SER A 405 15.65 -7.68 -20.06
C SER A 405 17.06 -8.30 -20.04
N PRO A 406 17.49 -8.98 -21.11
CA PRO A 406 18.86 -9.45 -21.25
C PRO A 406 19.90 -8.32 -21.16
N ALA A 407 19.54 -7.06 -21.49
CA ALA A 407 20.40 -5.91 -21.33
C ALA A 407 20.70 -5.56 -19.86
N LEU A 408 19.89 -6.05 -18.94
CA LEU A 408 19.99 -5.83 -17.50
C LEU A 408 20.59 -7.05 -16.75
N ALA A 409 21.24 -7.95 -17.45
CA ALA A 409 21.91 -9.09 -16.85
C ALA A 409 23.19 -8.67 -16.09
N TRP A 410 23.49 -9.34 -14.99
CA TRP A 410 24.82 -9.34 -14.38
C TRP A 410 25.79 -10.09 -15.31
N ASN A 411 26.76 -9.39 -15.88
CA ASN A 411 27.71 -9.94 -16.85
C ASN A 411 29.16 -9.56 -16.51
N GLY A 412 30.11 -9.78 -17.43
CA GLY A 412 31.53 -9.50 -17.19
C GLY A 412 31.89 -8.01 -17.10
N THR A 413 30.98 -7.08 -17.42
CA THR A 413 31.25 -5.63 -17.47
C THR A 413 30.33 -4.81 -16.55
N GLN A 414 29.18 -5.34 -16.16
CA GLN A 414 28.20 -4.66 -15.33
C GLN A 414 27.47 -5.60 -14.37
N ALA A 415 27.01 -5.04 -13.28
CA ALA A 415 26.03 -5.59 -12.35
C ALA A 415 25.09 -4.48 -11.91
N PHE A 416 24.03 -4.83 -11.18
CA PHE A 416 23.06 -3.88 -10.69
C PHE A 416 22.86 -4.05 -9.19
N ALA A 417 22.74 -2.94 -8.47
CA ALA A 417 22.36 -2.95 -7.06
C ALA A 417 21.01 -2.25 -6.90
N VAL A 418 20.20 -2.70 -5.97
CA VAL A 418 18.95 -2.06 -5.59
C VAL A 418 19.07 -1.46 -4.19
N ARG A 419 18.56 -0.24 -4.02
CA ARG A 419 18.42 0.41 -2.71
C ARG A 419 16.95 0.72 -2.47
N ASP A 420 16.42 0.24 -1.35
CA ASP A 420 15.09 0.55 -0.87
C ASP A 420 15.16 1.74 0.09
N SER A 421 14.31 2.75 -0.11
CA SER A 421 14.25 3.92 0.77
C SER A 421 13.70 3.60 2.16
N ASN A 422 13.06 2.44 2.32
CA ASN A 422 12.57 1.94 3.60
C ASN A 422 13.56 1.01 4.33
N ALA A 423 14.71 0.71 3.76
CA ALA A 423 15.69 -0.19 4.40
C ALA A 423 16.08 0.29 5.80
N ASP A 424 16.22 1.61 5.98
CA ASP A 424 16.59 2.25 7.24
C ASP A 424 15.40 3.02 7.88
N ASN A 425 14.16 2.72 7.47
CA ASN A 425 12.97 3.37 8.00
C ASN A 425 12.42 2.63 9.20
N TYR A 426 13.04 2.83 10.36
CA TYR A 426 12.64 2.15 11.61
C TYR A 426 11.47 2.82 12.34
N ALA A 427 11.10 4.05 11.97
CA ALA A 427 10.14 4.86 12.72
C ALA A 427 8.66 4.64 12.31
N ILE A 428 8.37 3.74 11.37
CA ILE A 428 7.02 3.53 10.84
C ILE A 428 6.01 3.16 11.93
N PHE A 429 6.37 2.28 12.87
CA PHE A 429 5.44 1.81 13.89
C PHE A 429 5.29 2.81 15.02
N GLU A 430 6.34 3.57 15.35
CA GLU A 430 6.23 4.76 16.19
C GLU A 430 5.27 5.77 15.55
N ASN A 431 5.34 6.00 14.24
CA ASN A 431 4.47 6.93 13.54
C ASN A 431 3.00 6.54 13.68
N PHE A 432 2.65 5.27 13.42
CA PHE A 432 1.26 4.80 13.58
C PHE A 432 0.78 4.86 15.03
N LEU A 433 1.62 4.47 16.00
CA LEU A 433 1.27 4.57 17.40
C LEU A 433 1.01 6.02 17.83
N ARG A 434 1.87 6.96 17.40
CA ARG A 434 1.67 8.39 17.70
C ARG A 434 0.45 8.97 17.01
N TRP A 435 0.09 8.50 15.84
CA TRP A 435 -1.18 8.88 15.20
C TRP A 435 -2.38 8.39 16.01
N GLY A 436 -2.32 7.17 16.56
CA GLY A 436 -3.31 6.67 17.51
C GLY A 436 -3.43 7.52 18.79
N GLN A 437 -2.38 8.25 19.15
CA GLN A 437 -2.32 9.16 20.30
C GLN A 437 -2.56 10.63 19.95
N ALA A 438 -2.70 10.97 18.64
CA ALA A 438 -2.80 12.36 18.19
C ALA A 438 -4.00 13.08 18.81
N SER A 439 -3.76 14.30 19.30
CA SER A 439 -4.75 15.14 19.99
C SER A 439 -5.47 16.11 19.05
N SER A 440 -4.97 16.30 17.83
CA SER A 440 -5.54 17.17 16.80
C SER A 440 -5.00 16.81 15.41
N LEU A 441 -5.61 17.37 14.36
CA LEU A 441 -5.11 17.24 13.00
C LEU A 441 -3.70 17.86 12.86
N ASP A 442 -3.42 18.96 13.52
CA ASP A 442 -2.10 19.58 13.48
C ASP A 442 -1.02 18.71 14.18
N ASP A 443 -1.35 18.05 15.28
CA ASP A 443 -0.46 17.09 15.96
C ASP A 443 -0.21 15.86 15.07
N PHE A 444 -1.23 15.35 14.38
CA PHE A 444 -1.12 14.30 13.39
C PHE A 444 -0.17 14.68 12.24
N ILE A 445 -0.38 15.87 11.65
CA ILE A 445 0.45 16.41 10.56
C ILE A 445 1.89 16.64 11.03
N ALA A 446 2.08 17.23 12.20
CA ALA A 446 3.40 17.46 12.77
C ALA A 446 4.17 16.15 12.99
N THR A 447 3.49 15.10 13.45
CA THR A 447 4.06 13.77 13.59
C THR A 447 4.48 13.18 12.24
N GLN A 448 3.61 13.26 11.21
CA GLN A 448 3.94 12.80 9.86
C GLN A 448 5.17 13.51 9.31
N LYS A 449 5.22 14.83 9.39
CA LYS A 449 6.35 15.64 8.90
C LYS A 449 7.64 15.37 9.66
N ARG A 450 7.56 15.20 10.98
CA ARG A 450 8.74 14.94 11.83
C ARG A 450 9.36 13.58 11.59
N LEU A 451 8.57 12.55 11.37
CA LEU A 451 9.04 11.18 11.19
C LEU A 451 9.22 10.80 9.71
N ALA A 452 8.41 11.36 8.81
CA ALA A 452 8.29 11.02 7.39
C ALA A 452 8.48 9.51 7.14
N ALA A 453 7.74 8.71 7.93
CA ALA A 453 7.97 7.28 8.06
C ALA A 453 6.96 6.42 7.31
N THR A 454 5.92 7.01 6.71
CA THR A 454 5.00 6.21 5.88
C THR A 454 5.77 5.56 4.73
N PRO A 455 5.65 4.23 4.55
CA PRO A 455 6.60 3.53 3.69
C PRO A 455 6.26 3.66 2.20
N TRP A 456 5.01 3.44 1.80
CA TRP A 456 4.60 3.34 0.40
C TRP A 456 3.15 3.79 0.17
N VAL A 457 2.61 4.63 1.04
CA VAL A 457 1.21 5.05 0.98
C VAL A 457 1.06 6.57 1.05
N ASN A 458 0.03 7.08 0.36
CA ASN A 458 -0.54 8.38 0.64
C ASN A 458 -1.33 8.34 1.95
N THR A 459 -1.48 9.47 2.59
CA THR A 459 -2.27 9.64 3.81
C THR A 459 -3.39 10.64 3.57
N VAL A 460 -4.61 10.30 3.98
CA VAL A 460 -5.76 11.20 4.00
C VAL A 460 -6.30 11.23 5.43
N ALA A 461 -6.49 12.43 5.99
CA ALA A 461 -6.90 12.56 7.38
C ALA A 461 -7.84 13.75 7.62
N ILE A 462 -8.61 13.63 8.72
CA ILE A 462 -9.49 14.68 9.26
C ILE A 462 -9.27 14.85 10.76
N GLY A 463 -9.60 16.02 11.27
CA GLY A 463 -9.61 16.31 12.70
C GLY A 463 -11.02 16.61 13.22
N ARG A 464 -11.25 16.31 14.50
CA ARG A 464 -12.44 16.75 15.23
C ARG A 464 -12.40 18.26 15.41
N ASP A 465 -13.53 18.92 15.21
CA ASP A 465 -13.66 20.37 15.32
C ASP A 465 -12.69 21.17 14.44
N ASP A 466 -12.16 20.53 13.39
CA ASP A 466 -11.28 21.11 12.38
C ASP A 466 -11.99 21.09 11.02
N PRO A 467 -12.16 22.26 10.37
CA PRO A 467 -12.79 22.31 9.06
C PRO A 467 -11.91 21.78 7.93
N ARG A 468 -10.62 21.54 8.20
CA ARG A 468 -9.63 21.16 7.21
C ARG A 468 -9.60 19.65 7.00
N VAL A 469 -9.16 19.29 5.81
CA VAL A 469 -8.84 17.91 5.41
C VAL A 469 -7.42 17.89 4.88
N TRP A 470 -6.71 16.83 5.17
CA TRP A 470 -5.30 16.62 4.84
C TRP A 470 -5.12 15.53 3.80
N PHE A 471 -4.33 15.81 2.77
CA PHE A 471 -3.72 14.83 1.87
C PHE A 471 -2.21 14.99 1.92
N ALA A 472 -1.47 13.90 1.98
CA ALA A 472 -0.03 13.93 1.86
C ALA A 472 0.55 12.62 1.30
N ASP A 473 1.56 12.74 0.48
CA ASP A 473 2.51 11.68 0.15
C ASP A 473 3.85 12.00 0.82
N ILE A 474 3.81 12.14 2.16
CA ILE A 474 4.99 12.37 3.00
C ILE A 474 5.40 11.05 3.63
N GLY A 475 6.56 10.54 3.24
CA GLY A 475 7.06 9.26 3.69
C GLY A 475 8.48 8.98 3.21
N SER A 476 8.84 7.71 3.13
CA SER A 476 10.17 7.30 2.72
C SER A 476 10.30 7.36 1.20
N MET A 477 10.99 8.38 0.67
CA MET A 477 11.31 8.52 -0.75
C MET A 477 12.83 8.70 -0.96
N PRO A 478 13.39 8.18 -2.07
CA PRO A 478 14.78 8.44 -2.45
C PRO A 478 15.05 9.94 -2.60
N ASN A 479 16.16 10.42 -2.05
CA ASN A 479 16.60 11.81 -2.27
C ASN A 479 17.23 11.95 -3.66
N VAL A 480 16.37 11.95 -4.67
CA VAL A 480 16.72 12.07 -6.09
C VAL A 480 15.79 13.09 -6.72
N ASP A 481 16.18 14.36 -6.64
CA ASP A 481 15.50 15.41 -7.38
C ASP A 481 15.83 15.35 -8.89
N ASP A 482 15.14 16.14 -9.69
CA ASP A 482 15.29 16.09 -11.16
C ASP A 482 16.67 16.55 -11.63
N ALA A 483 17.33 17.46 -10.91
CA ALA A 483 18.68 17.92 -11.25
C ALA A 483 19.73 16.83 -10.94
N PHE A 484 19.58 16.17 -9.79
CA PHE A 484 20.41 15.04 -9.42
C PHE A 484 20.21 13.88 -10.41
N ALA A 485 18.96 13.55 -10.76
CA ALA A 485 18.64 12.52 -11.74
C ALA A 485 19.27 12.84 -13.11
N ALA A 486 19.15 14.07 -13.59
CA ALA A 486 19.75 14.50 -14.86
C ALA A 486 21.27 14.30 -14.91
N THR A 487 21.95 14.48 -13.77
CA THR A 487 23.41 14.35 -13.63
C THR A 487 23.86 12.91 -13.42
N CYS A 488 23.06 12.10 -12.72
CA CYS A 488 23.44 10.78 -12.20
C CYS A 488 22.77 9.61 -12.88
N THR A 489 21.80 9.81 -13.77
CA THR A 489 21.19 8.70 -14.53
C THR A 489 22.24 7.97 -15.36
N ALA A 490 22.33 6.66 -15.17
CA ALA A 490 23.24 5.80 -15.94
C ALA A 490 22.87 5.78 -17.42
N LYS A 491 23.79 6.07 -18.30
CA LYS A 491 23.54 6.13 -19.75
C LYS A 491 24.26 4.99 -20.48
N PRO A 492 23.64 4.35 -21.50
CA PRO A 492 22.29 4.65 -22.05
C PRO A 492 21.14 3.93 -21.36
N LEU A 493 21.40 2.91 -20.52
CA LEU A 493 20.37 2.01 -19.95
C LEU A 493 19.36 2.75 -19.06
N GLY A 494 19.82 3.60 -18.15
CA GLY A 494 18.94 4.34 -17.25
C GLY A 494 18.00 5.28 -17.99
N ALA A 495 18.45 5.92 -19.07
CA ALA A 495 17.60 6.77 -19.89
C ALA A 495 16.51 5.97 -20.62
N ALA A 496 16.84 4.77 -21.12
CA ALA A 496 15.86 3.87 -21.75
C ALA A 496 14.89 3.28 -20.72
N PHE A 497 15.37 3.01 -19.52
CA PHE A 497 14.54 2.55 -18.39
C PHE A 497 13.55 3.63 -17.94
N ASP A 498 14.01 4.87 -17.77
CA ASP A 498 13.16 6.01 -17.37
C ASP A 498 12.05 6.32 -18.39
N ALA A 499 12.27 6.07 -19.66
CA ALA A 499 11.25 6.23 -20.70
C ALA A 499 10.05 5.26 -20.51
N LYS A 500 10.22 4.14 -19.79
CA LYS A 500 9.18 3.13 -19.54
C LYS A 500 8.69 3.10 -18.10
N LEU A 501 9.57 3.41 -17.16
CA LEU A 501 9.29 3.48 -15.73
C LEU A 501 9.69 4.87 -15.20
N PRO A 502 8.96 5.93 -15.58
CA PRO A 502 9.32 7.31 -15.26
C PRO A 502 9.48 7.52 -13.76
N GLY A 503 10.53 8.27 -13.40
CA GLY A 503 10.80 8.64 -12.02
C GLY A 503 11.43 7.55 -11.17
N VAL A 504 11.64 6.32 -11.68
CA VAL A 504 12.47 5.32 -10.99
C VAL A 504 13.94 5.71 -11.14
N PRO A 505 14.66 6.02 -10.05
CA PRO A 505 16.08 6.33 -10.14
C PRO A 505 16.87 5.11 -10.66
N PHE A 506 17.59 5.30 -11.77
CA PHE A 506 18.52 4.32 -12.33
C PHE A 506 19.87 5.02 -12.53
N LEU A 507 20.74 4.89 -11.52
CA LEU A 507 21.87 5.78 -11.32
C LEU A 507 23.21 5.13 -11.68
N ASP A 508 24.20 5.96 -11.98
CA ASP A 508 25.57 5.58 -12.25
C ASP A 508 26.32 5.22 -10.94
N GLY A 509 26.45 3.92 -10.68
CA GLY A 509 27.14 3.37 -9.52
C GLY A 509 28.67 3.41 -9.61
N SER A 510 29.25 3.95 -10.70
CA SER A 510 30.69 4.18 -10.81
C SER A 510 31.14 5.50 -10.17
N ARG A 511 30.19 6.32 -9.69
CA ARG A 511 30.42 7.65 -9.13
C ARG A 511 29.85 7.76 -7.73
N SER A 512 30.69 8.05 -6.74
CA SER A 512 30.24 8.27 -5.35
C SER A 512 29.31 9.49 -5.22
N ALA A 513 29.49 10.49 -6.09
CA ALA A 513 28.61 11.66 -6.16
C ALA A 513 27.16 11.31 -6.56
N CYS A 514 26.89 10.11 -7.09
CA CYS A 514 25.55 9.64 -7.46
C CYS A 514 24.90 8.75 -6.37
N GLN A 515 25.51 8.64 -5.21
CA GLN A 515 24.85 8.08 -4.02
C GLN A 515 23.80 9.07 -3.52
N TRP A 516 22.64 8.57 -3.06
CA TRP A 516 21.57 9.43 -2.53
C TRP A 516 22.11 10.34 -1.42
N PRO A 517 22.03 11.66 -1.55
CA PRO A 517 22.63 12.59 -0.64
C PRO A 517 21.85 12.73 0.66
N MET A 518 22.48 13.31 1.66
CA MET A 518 21.82 13.92 2.80
C MET A 518 21.66 15.40 2.53
N SER A 519 20.42 15.85 2.28
CA SER A 519 20.08 17.24 2.02
C SER A 519 19.57 17.95 3.28
N LYS A 520 19.60 19.29 3.29
CA LYS A 520 18.94 20.05 4.35
C LYS A 520 17.45 19.73 4.36
N GLY A 521 16.88 19.38 5.51
CA GLY A 521 15.49 18.97 5.65
C GLY A 521 15.22 17.47 5.46
N SER A 522 16.23 16.68 5.06
CA SER A 522 16.15 15.22 5.09
C SER A 522 16.15 14.72 6.53
N ILE A 523 15.22 13.84 6.86
CA ILE A 523 15.14 13.27 8.21
C ILE A 523 16.13 12.10 8.43
N ARG A 524 16.65 11.51 7.36
CA ARG A 524 17.66 10.44 7.34
C ARG A 524 18.47 10.49 6.05
N ALA A 525 19.62 9.85 6.07
CA ALA A 525 20.51 9.81 4.92
C ALA A 525 19.82 9.15 3.70
N GLY A 526 19.86 9.83 2.57
CA GLY A 526 19.25 9.36 1.33
C GLY A 526 17.73 9.51 1.23
N ALA A 527 17.09 10.13 2.24
CA ALA A 527 15.66 10.45 2.17
C ALA A 527 15.44 11.86 1.60
N LEU A 528 14.43 11.99 0.74
CA LEU A 528 13.98 13.27 0.20
C LEU A 528 13.60 14.21 1.35
N PRO A 529 13.93 15.52 1.28
CA PRO A 529 13.47 16.50 2.26
C PRO A 529 11.93 16.54 2.34
N VAL A 530 11.41 16.75 3.54
CA VAL A 530 9.95 16.73 3.78
C VAL A 530 9.22 17.84 2.98
N ASP A 531 9.87 19.00 2.82
CA ASP A 531 9.28 20.13 2.09
C ASP A 531 9.20 19.86 0.57
N ASP A 532 9.96 18.89 0.06
CA ASP A 532 9.94 18.45 -1.33
C ASP A 532 8.95 17.28 -1.57
N MET A 533 8.14 16.93 -0.57
CA MET A 533 7.13 15.87 -0.64
C MET A 533 5.72 16.45 -0.79
N PRO A 534 4.85 15.86 -1.65
CA PRO A 534 3.53 16.40 -1.93
C PRO A 534 2.61 16.44 -0.71
N SER A 535 1.93 17.56 -0.51
CA SER A 535 0.87 17.67 0.49
C SER A 535 -0.14 18.75 0.17
N LEU A 536 -1.38 18.62 0.67
CA LEU A 536 -2.48 19.54 0.41
C LEU A 536 -3.39 19.63 1.64
N LEU A 537 -3.69 20.84 2.06
CA LEU A 537 -4.66 21.14 3.12
C LEU A 537 -5.83 21.93 2.53
N ARG A 538 -7.07 21.44 2.70
CA ARG A 538 -8.29 22.01 2.11
C ARG A 538 -9.38 22.12 3.16
N THR A 539 -10.43 22.89 2.86
CA THR A 539 -11.66 22.99 3.66
C THR A 539 -12.90 22.49 2.91
N ASP A 540 -12.75 22.12 1.64
CA ASP A 540 -13.80 21.49 0.83
C ASP A 540 -13.61 19.96 0.82
N TYR A 541 -12.73 19.43 -0.03
CA TYR A 541 -12.43 17.99 -0.05
C TYR A 541 -11.04 17.69 -0.60
N VAL A 542 -10.54 16.51 -0.27
CA VAL A 542 -9.44 15.85 -0.95
C VAL A 542 -9.83 14.42 -1.25
N ALA A 543 -9.30 13.86 -2.35
CA ALA A 543 -9.55 12.47 -2.73
C ALA A 543 -8.33 11.87 -3.41
N ASN A 544 -8.10 10.59 -3.17
CA ASN A 544 -7.09 9.82 -3.88
C ASN A 544 -7.57 8.39 -4.10
N MET A 545 -7.46 7.91 -5.32
CA MET A 545 -7.76 6.56 -5.76
C MET A 545 -6.54 5.94 -6.46
N ASN A 546 -5.37 6.07 -5.84
CA ASN A 546 -4.06 5.63 -6.31
C ASN A 546 -3.51 6.43 -7.51
N ASN A 547 -4.17 7.50 -7.89
CA ASN A 547 -3.61 8.46 -8.82
C ASN A 547 -2.41 9.18 -8.20
N SER A 548 -1.54 9.71 -9.04
CA SER A 548 -0.45 10.57 -8.61
C SER A 548 -0.97 11.78 -7.83
N TYR A 549 -0.13 12.37 -7.02
CA TYR A 549 -0.47 13.47 -6.10
C TYR A 549 -1.14 14.67 -6.79
N GLY A 550 -0.88 14.88 -8.09
CA GLY A 550 -1.27 16.09 -8.82
C GLY A 550 -2.75 16.45 -8.72
N LEU A 551 -3.63 15.46 -8.71
CA LEU A 551 -5.08 15.64 -8.75
C LEU A 551 -5.78 15.16 -7.46
N ALA A 552 -5.16 15.32 -6.31
CA ALA A 552 -5.84 15.08 -5.02
C ALA A 552 -7.05 16.00 -4.81
N ASN A 553 -7.03 17.18 -5.43
CA ASN A 553 -8.21 18.02 -5.67
C ASN A 553 -8.06 18.68 -7.05
N PRO A 554 -8.96 18.38 -8.03
CA PRO A 554 -8.86 18.94 -9.37
C PRO A 554 -9.03 20.47 -9.47
N GLN A 555 -9.55 21.13 -8.43
CA GLN A 555 -9.66 22.59 -8.38
C GLN A 555 -8.35 23.27 -7.94
N GLN A 556 -7.44 22.51 -7.32
CA GLN A 556 -6.12 22.97 -6.91
C GLN A 556 -5.10 21.86 -7.22
N PRO A 557 -4.75 21.66 -8.49
CA PRO A 557 -3.73 20.69 -8.87
C PRO A 557 -2.39 21.01 -8.22
N LEU A 558 -1.70 19.96 -7.75
CA LEU A 558 -0.35 20.06 -7.21
C LEU A 558 0.68 19.82 -8.30
N SER A 559 1.77 20.57 -8.26
CA SER A 559 2.92 20.42 -9.16
C SER A 559 4.20 20.93 -8.49
N GLY A 560 5.35 20.77 -9.16
CA GLY A 560 6.63 21.31 -8.68
C GLY A 560 7.40 20.38 -7.73
N TYR A 561 6.94 19.15 -7.53
CA TYR A 561 7.67 18.12 -6.77
C TYR A 561 8.53 17.26 -7.71
N PRO A 562 9.64 16.66 -7.20
CA PRO A 562 10.49 15.81 -8.00
C PRO A 562 9.74 14.61 -8.61
N ARG A 563 10.17 14.15 -9.81
CA ARG A 563 9.54 13.01 -10.52
C ARG A 563 9.54 11.71 -9.73
N VAL A 564 10.43 11.58 -8.75
CA VAL A 564 10.43 10.43 -7.81
C VAL A 564 9.15 10.38 -6.99
N ALA A 565 8.49 11.51 -6.74
CA ALA A 565 7.20 11.59 -6.07
C ALA A 565 6.00 11.25 -6.98
N GLY A 566 6.22 11.12 -8.29
CA GLY A 566 5.21 10.81 -9.29
C GLY A 566 5.04 11.90 -10.34
N ASP A 567 4.25 11.62 -11.37
CA ASP A 567 3.92 12.57 -12.44
C ASP A 567 2.68 13.40 -12.02
N PRO A 568 2.80 14.75 -11.90
CA PRO A 568 1.66 15.60 -11.56
C PRO A 568 0.56 15.58 -12.63
N ASN A 569 0.91 15.28 -13.88
CA ASN A 569 0.00 15.24 -15.01
C ASN A 569 -0.51 13.83 -15.35
N ALA A 570 -0.23 12.85 -14.51
CA ALA A 570 -0.69 11.48 -14.73
C ALA A 570 -2.21 11.42 -14.90
N ALA A 571 -2.66 10.67 -15.90
CA ALA A 571 -4.08 10.47 -16.14
C ALA A 571 -4.79 9.84 -14.94
N LEU A 572 -5.96 10.37 -14.62
CA LEU A 572 -6.86 9.70 -13.68
C LEU A 572 -7.43 8.45 -14.35
N SER A 573 -7.40 7.33 -13.64
CA SER A 573 -8.17 6.16 -14.03
C SER A 573 -9.68 6.50 -14.02
N LEU A 574 -10.49 5.77 -14.78
CA LEU A 574 -11.95 5.98 -14.77
C LEU A 574 -12.56 5.69 -13.40
N ARG A 575 -11.97 4.77 -12.60
CA ARG A 575 -12.31 4.59 -11.18
C ARG A 575 -12.03 5.87 -10.37
N ALA A 576 -10.90 6.51 -10.59
CA ALA A 576 -10.56 7.74 -9.87
C ALA A 576 -11.50 8.90 -10.25
N GLN A 577 -11.85 9.01 -11.53
CA GLN A 577 -12.83 9.99 -11.99
C GLN A 577 -14.20 9.75 -11.37
N LEU A 578 -14.66 8.49 -11.31
CA LEU A 578 -15.90 8.11 -10.64
C LEU A 578 -15.87 8.47 -9.15
N GLY A 579 -14.73 8.29 -8.46
CA GLY A 579 -14.58 8.70 -7.07
C GLY A 579 -14.74 10.20 -6.86
N HIS A 580 -14.20 11.02 -7.76
CA HIS A 580 -14.46 12.48 -7.73
C HIS A 580 -15.91 12.82 -8.06
N GLU A 581 -16.58 12.09 -8.97
CA GLU A 581 -18.01 12.25 -9.23
C GLU A 581 -18.86 11.89 -8.00
N ILE A 582 -18.55 10.81 -7.30
CA ILE A 582 -19.18 10.42 -6.03
C ILE A 582 -19.03 11.53 -5.00
N ALA A 583 -17.82 12.07 -4.83
CA ALA A 583 -17.58 13.18 -3.89
C ALA A 583 -18.44 14.42 -4.25
N ARG A 584 -18.42 14.82 -5.52
CA ARG A 584 -19.18 16.00 -5.98
C ARG A 584 -20.70 15.78 -5.86
N SER A 585 -21.20 14.59 -6.20
CA SER A 585 -22.62 14.26 -6.11
C SER A 585 -23.11 14.25 -4.66
N TRP A 586 -22.29 13.79 -3.72
CA TRP A 586 -22.61 13.84 -2.29
C TRP A 586 -22.62 15.27 -1.77
N MET A 587 -21.62 16.09 -2.13
CA MET A 587 -21.57 17.52 -1.76
C MET A 587 -22.71 18.33 -2.39
N ALA A 588 -23.26 17.93 -3.52
CA ALA A 588 -24.38 18.58 -4.18
C ALA A 588 -25.75 18.31 -3.51
N LEU A 589 -25.83 17.34 -2.59
CA LEU A 589 -27.04 17.09 -1.82
C LEU A 589 -27.37 18.31 -0.94
N PRO A 590 -28.66 18.53 -0.60
CA PRO A 590 -29.02 19.44 0.47
C PRO A 590 -28.28 19.11 1.78
N ALA A 591 -27.88 20.11 2.56
CA ALA A 591 -27.04 19.93 3.75
C ALA A 591 -27.57 18.84 4.71
N GLY A 592 -28.88 18.82 4.98
CA GLY A 592 -29.48 17.81 5.86
C GLY A 592 -29.52 16.38 5.29
N GLN A 593 -29.20 16.20 4.01
CA GLN A 593 -29.10 14.88 3.36
C GLN A 593 -27.66 14.37 3.20
N ARG A 594 -26.64 15.18 3.54
CA ARG A 594 -25.22 14.81 3.51
C ARG A 594 -24.87 13.95 4.72
N THR A 595 -25.56 12.84 4.88
CA THR A 595 -25.36 11.92 6.00
C THR A 595 -24.30 10.87 5.69
N LEU A 596 -23.72 10.23 6.72
CA LEU A 596 -22.81 9.11 6.57
C LEU A 596 -23.48 7.93 5.86
N THR A 597 -24.79 7.73 6.09
CA THR A 597 -25.57 6.70 5.39
C THR A 597 -25.69 6.99 3.89
N ALA A 598 -25.97 8.26 3.53
CA ALA A 598 -26.04 8.66 2.12
C ALA A 598 -24.67 8.53 1.41
N LEU A 599 -23.57 8.76 2.13
CA LEU A 599 -22.23 8.48 1.61
C LEU A 599 -22.01 6.97 1.47
N GLY A 600 -22.36 6.19 2.49
CA GLY A 600 -22.22 4.73 2.50
C GLY A 600 -22.96 4.06 1.33
N THR A 601 -24.13 4.56 0.96
CA THR A 601 -24.86 4.08 -0.23
C THR A 601 -24.11 4.39 -1.51
N ARG A 602 -23.56 5.61 -1.67
CA ARG A 602 -22.86 6.02 -2.91
C ARG A 602 -21.55 5.30 -3.12
N VAL A 603 -20.79 5.07 -2.06
CA VAL A 603 -19.50 4.36 -2.17
C VAL A 603 -19.65 2.86 -2.37
N LEU A 604 -20.85 2.30 -2.22
CA LEU A 604 -21.21 0.92 -2.55
C LEU A 604 -22.07 0.82 -3.81
N ASP A 605 -22.22 1.91 -4.57
CA ASP A 605 -22.85 1.89 -5.89
C ASP A 605 -21.94 1.15 -6.88
N THR A 606 -22.54 0.23 -7.63
CA THR A 606 -21.84 -0.69 -8.52
C THR A 606 -21.83 -0.25 -9.99
N ARG A 607 -22.13 1.02 -10.25
CA ARG A 607 -22.04 1.60 -11.60
C ARG A 607 -20.59 1.55 -12.13
N THR A 608 -20.44 1.47 -13.43
CA THR A 608 -19.14 1.47 -14.08
C THR A 608 -19.00 2.63 -15.07
N LEU A 609 -18.01 3.47 -14.86
CA LEU A 609 -17.81 4.66 -15.68
C LEU A 609 -17.38 4.33 -17.12
N THR A 610 -16.72 3.18 -17.34
CA THR A 610 -16.37 2.74 -18.70
C THR A 610 -17.61 2.44 -19.52
N ALA A 611 -18.60 1.75 -18.93
CA ALA A 611 -19.85 1.46 -19.63
C ALA A 611 -20.65 2.74 -19.88
N GLU A 612 -20.81 3.58 -18.88
CA GLU A 612 -21.57 4.84 -19.04
C GLU A 612 -21.01 5.73 -20.15
N ARG A 613 -19.70 5.78 -20.31
CA ARG A 613 -19.06 6.62 -21.32
C ARG A 613 -19.01 5.97 -22.71
N PHE A 614 -18.79 4.65 -22.77
CA PHE A 614 -18.38 4.02 -24.02
C PHE A 614 -19.34 2.96 -24.55
N LEU A 615 -20.24 2.39 -23.73
CA LEU A 615 -21.23 1.42 -24.21
C LEU A 615 -22.10 1.95 -25.34
N PRO A 616 -22.63 3.21 -25.31
CA PRO A 616 -23.44 3.72 -26.43
C PRO A 616 -22.69 3.70 -27.76
N GLN A 617 -21.39 3.98 -27.76
CA GLN A 617 -20.55 3.99 -28.96
C GLN A 617 -20.29 2.56 -29.47
N VAL A 618 -20.06 1.59 -28.56
CA VAL A 618 -19.93 0.17 -28.91
C VAL A 618 -21.23 -0.34 -29.52
N LEU A 619 -22.39 0.01 -28.96
CA LEU A 619 -23.67 -0.38 -29.48
C LEU A 619 -23.95 0.22 -30.86
N GLN A 620 -23.55 1.46 -31.09
CA GLN A 620 -23.73 2.17 -32.35
C GLN A 620 -22.82 1.64 -33.46
N SER A 621 -21.59 1.24 -33.14
CA SER A 621 -20.60 0.76 -34.11
C SER A 621 -20.63 -0.77 -34.25
N VAL A 622 -20.25 -1.49 -33.18
CA VAL A 622 -20.06 -2.95 -33.20
C VAL A 622 -21.40 -3.67 -33.34
N CYS A 623 -22.45 -3.16 -32.70
CA CYS A 623 -23.77 -3.76 -32.66
C CYS A 623 -24.78 -3.13 -33.63
N ALA A 624 -24.32 -2.46 -34.68
CA ALA A 624 -25.17 -1.79 -35.64
C ALA A 624 -26.01 -2.78 -36.47
N ALA A 625 -25.43 -3.90 -36.87
CA ALA A 625 -26.12 -4.98 -37.58
C ALA A 625 -26.94 -5.85 -36.61
N PRO A 626 -27.99 -6.53 -37.08
CA PRO A 626 -28.77 -7.46 -36.27
C PRO A 626 -27.94 -8.64 -35.70
N ASP A 627 -27.03 -9.17 -36.51
CA ASP A 627 -26.06 -10.23 -36.11
C ASP A 627 -24.67 -9.87 -36.65
N PRO A 628 -23.90 -9.05 -35.92
CA PRO A 628 -22.54 -8.77 -36.33
C PRO A 628 -21.68 -10.03 -36.18
N VAL A 629 -20.80 -10.27 -37.15
CA VAL A 629 -19.90 -11.42 -37.16
C VAL A 629 -18.46 -10.94 -37.18
N VAL A 630 -17.63 -11.52 -36.35
CA VAL A 630 -16.21 -11.15 -36.22
C VAL A 630 -15.30 -12.39 -36.24
N GLN A 631 -14.15 -12.23 -36.88
CA GLN A 631 -13.10 -13.24 -36.87
C GLN A 631 -12.13 -12.94 -35.74
N ILE A 632 -11.84 -13.92 -34.88
CA ILE A 632 -10.95 -13.85 -33.74
C ILE A 632 -9.73 -14.73 -34.00
N ASP A 633 -8.59 -14.13 -34.20
CA ASP A 633 -7.30 -14.77 -34.37
C ASP A 633 -6.40 -14.68 -33.10
N LYS A 634 -6.74 -13.77 -32.19
CA LYS A 634 -6.06 -13.57 -30.89
C LYS A 634 -7.09 -13.35 -29.80
N ASP A 635 -6.78 -13.81 -28.60
CA ASP A 635 -7.63 -13.51 -27.43
C ASP A 635 -7.55 -12.03 -27.03
N ARG A 636 -6.40 -11.39 -27.18
CA ARG A 636 -6.12 -9.97 -26.94
C ARG A 636 -5.26 -9.42 -28.08
N SER A 637 -5.37 -8.14 -28.37
CA SER A 637 -4.61 -7.49 -29.43
C SER A 637 -3.07 -7.55 -29.21
N ASP A 638 -2.63 -7.63 -27.94
CA ASP A 638 -1.24 -7.76 -27.51
C ASP A 638 -0.84 -9.22 -27.21
N GLY A 639 -1.76 -10.19 -27.40
CA GLY A 639 -1.59 -11.58 -27.05
C GLY A 639 -1.08 -12.46 -28.19
N ALA A 640 -0.80 -13.74 -27.89
CA ALA A 640 -0.45 -14.76 -28.86
C ALA A 640 -1.67 -15.09 -29.76
N ALA A 641 -1.40 -15.57 -30.97
CA ALA A 641 -2.41 -16.08 -31.87
C ALA A 641 -3.13 -17.31 -31.29
N LEU A 642 -4.41 -17.44 -31.57
CA LEU A 642 -5.15 -18.69 -31.32
C LEU A 642 -4.64 -19.80 -32.20
N ALA A 643 -4.83 -21.06 -31.77
CA ALA A 643 -4.47 -22.23 -32.58
C ALA A 643 -5.16 -22.25 -33.97
N ALA A 644 -6.36 -21.72 -34.06
CA ALA A 644 -7.08 -21.46 -35.32
C ALA A 644 -8.01 -20.24 -35.12
N PRO A 645 -8.19 -19.41 -36.15
CA PRO A 645 -9.18 -18.34 -36.12
C PRO A 645 -10.58 -18.87 -35.85
N GLN A 646 -11.37 -18.12 -35.09
CA GLN A 646 -12.75 -18.47 -34.74
C GLN A 646 -13.72 -17.41 -35.21
N THR A 647 -14.85 -17.85 -35.80
CA THR A 647 -15.94 -16.99 -36.19
C THR A 647 -16.92 -16.87 -35.03
N VAL A 648 -17.20 -15.64 -34.61
CA VAL A 648 -18.09 -15.35 -33.48
C VAL A 648 -19.25 -14.47 -33.92
N HIS A 649 -20.47 -14.91 -33.62
CA HIS A 649 -21.71 -14.17 -33.78
C HIS A 649 -21.98 -13.32 -32.53
N LEU A 650 -22.21 -12.03 -32.68
CA LEU A 650 -22.33 -11.08 -31.58
C LEU A 650 -23.79 -10.74 -31.24
N ALA A 651 -24.78 -11.27 -31.91
CA ALA A 651 -26.19 -10.93 -31.69
C ALA A 651 -26.60 -11.06 -30.21
N ALA A 652 -26.26 -12.19 -29.56
CA ALA A 652 -26.54 -12.42 -28.14
C ALA A 652 -25.83 -11.43 -27.24
N ALA A 653 -24.53 -11.15 -27.46
CA ALA A 653 -23.74 -10.17 -26.72
C ALA A 653 -24.35 -8.77 -26.87
N CYS A 654 -24.66 -8.34 -28.06
CA CYS A 654 -25.27 -7.05 -28.33
C CYS A 654 -26.65 -6.91 -27.66
N LYS A 655 -27.47 -7.99 -27.65
CA LYS A 655 -28.77 -8.02 -26.95
C LYS A 655 -28.58 -7.82 -25.45
N THR A 656 -27.63 -8.56 -24.84
CA THR A 656 -27.32 -8.46 -23.42
C THR A 656 -26.87 -7.05 -23.05
N LEU A 657 -25.92 -6.48 -23.80
CA LEU A 657 -25.38 -5.14 -23.51
C LEU A 657 -26.45 -4.03 -23.73
N ARG A 658 -27.40 -4.17 -24.67
CA ARG A 658 -28.52 -3.21 -24.83
C ARG A 658 -29.48 -3.20 -23.64
N ALA A 659 -29.65 -4.35 -22.98
CA ALA A 659 -30.55 -4.49 -21.84
C ALA A 659 -29.88 -4.21 -20.50
N TRP A 660 -28.57 -4.08 -20.47
CA TRP A 660 -27.80 -3.95 -19.24
C TRP A 660 -27.89 -2.54 -18.62
N PRO A 661 -28.20 -2.41 -17.31
CA PRO A 661 -28.28 -1.12 -16.63
C PRO A 661 -26.92 -0.52 -16.23
N MET A 662 -25.80 -0.99 -16.79
CA MET A 662 -24.43 -0.53 -16.59
C MET A 662 -23.96 -0.56 -15.12
N ASN A 663 -24.42 -1.54 -14.36
CA ASN A 663 -23.99 -1.79 -12.99
C ASN A 663 -23.62 -3.27 -12.80
N ALA A 664 -22.96 -3.58 -11.68
CA ALA A 664 -22.53 -4.93 -11.32
C ALA A 664 -23.16 -5.40 -9.99
N GLU A 665 -24.47 -5.19 -9.83
CA GLU A 665 -25.23 -5.84 -8.78
C GLU A 665 -25.21 -7.37 -8.95
N THR A 666 -25.37 -8.12 -7.87
CA THR A 666 -25.27 -9.60 -7.91
C THR A 666 -26.15 -10.27 -8.97
N ASN A 667 -27.31 -9.68 -9.28
CA ASN A 667 -28.27 -10.13 -10.28
C ASN A 667 -28.20 -9.35 -11.60
N SER A 668 -27.22 -8.50 -11.81
CA SER A 668 -27.07 -7.73 -13.04
C SER A 668 -26.52 -8.61 -14.17
N HIS A 669 -27.18 -8.53 -15.32
CA HIS A 669 -26.80 -9.26 -16.54
C HIS A 669 -26.09 -8.30 -17.50
N GLY A 670 -24.88 -8.64 -17.93
CA GLY A 670 -24.05 -7.83 -18.83
C GLY A 670 -22.72 -7.36 -18.21
N ALA A 671 -22.64 -7.23 -16.88
CA ALA A 671 -21.40 -6.81 -16.20
C ALA A 671 -20.23 -7.76 -16.47
N VAL A 672 -20.46 -9.07 -16.39
CA VAL A 672 -19.43 -10.09 -16.64
C VAL A 672 -18.92 -10.01 -18.09
N LEU A 673 -19.82 -9.86 -19.05
CA LEU A 673 -19.46 -9.66 -20.45
C LEU A 673 -18.69 -8.36 -20.66
N TRP A 674 -19.14 -7.25 -20.05
CA TRP A 674 -18.46 -5.96 -20.17
C TRP A 674 -17.07 -5.99 -19.58
N GLU A 675 -16.86 -6.61 -18.43
CA GLU A 675 -15.55 -6.74 -17.80
C GLU A 675 -14.60 -7.58 -18.67
N ALA A 676 -15.05 -8.71 -19.16
CA ALA A 676 -14.29 -9.52 -20.11
C ALA A 676 -13.96 -8.76 -21.41
N PHE A 677 -14.89 -7.95 -21.91
CA PHE A 677 -14.67 -7.07 -23.06
C PHE A 677 -13.67 -5.97 -22.74
N TRP A 678 -13.87 -5.24 -21.62
CA TRP A 678 -13.04 -4.08 -21.29
C TRP A 678 -11.58 -4.47 -21.02
N SER A 679 -11.35 -5.59 -20.39
CA SER A 679 -9.99 -6.13 -20.18
C SER A 679 -9.22 -6.33 -21.47
N ARG A 680 -9.91 -6.55 -22.60
CA ARG A 680 -9.34 -6.67 -23.93
C ARG A 680 -9.17 -5.34 -24.63
N ILE A 681 -10.07 -4.40 -24.36
CA ILE A 681 -9.93 -3.00 -24.82
C ILE A 681 -8.66 -2.39 -24.25
N GLU A 682 -8.29 -2.71 -23.01
CA GLU A 682 -7.07 -2.21 -22.37
C GLU A 682 -5.78 -2.67 -23.04
N ALA A 683 -5.80 -3.75 -23.79
CA ALA A 683 -4.68 -4.17 -24.62
C ALA A 683 -4.45 -3.27 -25.85
N ILE A 684 -5.42 -2.43 -26.22
CA ILE A 684 -5.24 -1.41 -27.26
C ILE A 684 -4.46 -0.24 -26.65
N PRO A 685 -3.35 0.21 -27.25
CA PRO A 685 -2.58 1.35 -26.74
C PRO A 685 -3.46 2.59 -26.51
N VAL A 686 -3.24 3.30 -25.40
CA VAL A 686 -4.08 4.42 -24.96
C VAL A 686 -4.24 5.52 -26.02
N ASP A 687 -3.16 5.82 -26.74
CA ASP A 687 -3.14 6.80 -27.85
C ASP A 687 -3.96 6.37 -29.08
N GLN A 688 -4.25 5.06 -29.20
CA GLN A 688 -5.07 4.50 -30.27
C GLN A 688 -6.50 4.17 -29.80
N ARG A 689 -6.73 4.11 -28.49
CA ARG A 689 -7.99 3.71 -27.88
C ARG A 689 -9.06 4.81 -27.94
N TYR A 690 -8.66 6.05 -27.71
CA TYR A 690 -9.58 7.18 -27.58
C TYR A 690 -9.41 8.20 -28.69
N ALA A 691 -10.53 8.78 -29.16
CA ALA A 691 -10.51 9.91 -30.09
C ALA A 691 -10.13 11.21 -29.38
N VAL A 692 -10.47 11.35 -28.10
CA VAL A 692 -10.06 12.45 -27.23
C VAL A 692 -9.25 11.86 -26.08
N PRO A 693 -7.94 12.03 -26.08
CA PRO A 693 -7.08 11.52 -25.00
C PRO A 693 -7.29 12.29 -23.68
N PHE A 694 -6.74 11.78 -22.59
CA PHE A 694 -6.74 12.48 -21.32
C PHE A 694 -6.11 13.87 -21.43
N SER A 695 -6.75 14.85 -20.79
CA SER A 695 -6.27 16.22 -20.68
C SER A 695 -6.30 16.69 -19.22
N ILE A 696 -5.20 17.23 -18.73
CA ILE A 696 -5.08 17.82 -17.39
C ILE A 696 -6.01 19.05 -17.21
N SER A 697 -6.38 19.72 -18.29
CA SER A 697 -7.34 20.83 -18.27
C SER A 697 -8.80 20.38 -18.14
N ALA A 698 -9.08 19.10 -18.41
CA ALA A 698 -10.40 18.49 -18.27
C ALA A 698 -10.31 17.10 -17.65
N PRO A 699 -9.73 16.97 -16.43
CA PRO A 699 -9.29 15.68 -15.89
C PRO A 699 -10.43 14.75 -15.49
N LEU A 700 -11.64 15.26 -15.30
CA LEU A 700 -12.81 14.48 -14.91
C LEU A 700 -13.72 14.10 -16.08
N SER A 701 -13.50 14.66 -17.28
CA SER A 701 -14.29 14.37 -18.48
C SER A 701 -13.52 13.67 -19.60
N THR A 702 -12.19 13.65 -19.51
CA THR A 702 -11.33 12.98 -20.49
C THR A 702 -10.62 11.77 -19.87
N PRO A 703 -10.34 10.68 -20.64
CA PRO A 703 -10.55 10.52 -22.09
C PRO A 703 -12.03 10.44 -22.45
N GLU A 704 -12.33 10.81 -23.71
CA GLU A 704 -13.68 10.80 -24.27
C GLU A 704 -13.65 10.15 -25.65
N ARG A 705 -14.79 9.57 -26.06
CA ARG A 705 -15.01 8.93 -27.35
C ARG A 705 -14.01 7.79 -27.64
N LEU A 706 -14.44 6.57 -27.28
CA LEU A 706 -13.78 5.34 -27.72
C LEU A 706 -13.76 5.29 -29.25
N ARG A 707 -12.66 4.89 -29.89
CA ARG A 707 -12.63 4.58 -31.33
C ARG A 707 -13.32 3.25 -31.58
N ALA A 708 -14.64 3.24 -31.41
CA ALA A 708 -15.44 2.02 -31.47
C ALA A 708 -15.55 1.44 -32.89
N ASP A 709 -15.17 2.19 -33.91
CA ASP A 709 -15.00 1.79 -35.30
C ASP A 709 -13.70 1.03 -35.60
N ASP A 710 -12.75 1.03 -34.70
CA ASP A 710 -11.53 0.21 -34.80
C ASP A 710 -11.91 -1.29 -34.76
N PRO A 711 -11.49 -2.09 -35.78
CA PRO A 711 -11.81 -3.52 -35.82
C PRO A 711 -11.43 -4.30 -34.56
N ARG A 712 -10.39 -3.86 -33.84
CA ARG A 712 -9.95 -4.47 -32.58
C ARG A 712 -11.01 -4.38 -31.49
N VAL A 713 -11.92 -3.39 -31.55
CA VAL A 713 -13.02 -3.26 -30.58
C VAL A 713 -14.07 -4.35 -30.81
N ALA A 714 -14.44 -4.64 -32.06
CA ALA A 714 -15.33 -5.76 -32.38
C ALA A 714 -14.69 -7.11 -32.05
N GLN A 715 -13.38 -7.26 -32.32
CA GLN A 715 -12.61 -8.45 -31.96
C GLN A 715 -12.56 -8.63 -30.43
N ALA A 716 -12.39 -7.57 -29.66
CA ALA A 716 -12.39 -7.60 -28.20
C ALA A 716 -13.74 -8.14 -27.66
N LEU A 717 -14.88 -7.74 -28.26
CA LEU A 717 -16.19 -8.25 -27.85
C LEU A 717 -16.36 -9.74 -28.22
N GLY A 718 -15.92 -10.15 -29.40
CA GLY A 718 -15.93 -11.55 -29.80
C GLY A 718 -15.05 -12.43 -28.93
N ALA A 719 -13.85 -11.97 -28.61
CA ALA A 719 -12.94 -12.67 -27.71
C ALA A 719 -13.47 -12.76 -26.27
N ALA A 720 -14.22 -11.74 -25.81
CA ALA A 720 -14.94 -11.79 -24.53
C ALA A 720 -16.00 -12.88 -24.52
N VAL A 721 -16.78 -12.99 -25.59
CA VAL A 721 -17.78 -14.09 -25.75
C VAL A 721 -17.11 -15.46 -25.67
N LEU A 722 -15.99 -15.65 -26.38
CA LEU A 722 -15.23 -16.90 -26.34
C LEU A 722 -14.67 -17.20 -24.93
N ALA A 723 -14.26 -16.18 -24.20
CA ALA A 723 -13.77 -16.34 -22.84
C ALA A 723 -14.87 -16.81 -21.87
N LEU A 724 -16.06 -16.22 -21.96
CA LEU A 724 -17.21 -16.66 -21.18
C LEU A 724 -17.58 -18.11 -21.51
N GLN A 725 -17.60 -18.47 -22.79
CA GLN A 725 -17.89 -19.84 -23.24
C GLN A 725 -16.89 -20.84 -22.67
N ARG A 726 -15.58 -20.52 -22.71
CA ARG A 726 -14.52 -21.36 -22.11
C ARG A 726 -14.69 -21.50 -20.58
N ALA A 727 -15.17 -20.47 -19.92
CA ALA A 727 -15.47 -20.48 -18.49
C ALA A 727 -16.82 -21.16 -18.16
N GLY A 728 -17.54 -21.72 -19.14
CA GLY A 728 -18.85 -22.32 -18.93
C GLY A 728 -19.94 -21.32 -18.53
N LEU A 729 -19.74 -20.03 -18.81
CA LEU A 729 -20.67 -18.95 -18.48
C LEU A 729 -21.50 -18.55 -19.70
N ALA A 730 -22.80 -18.33 -19.49
CA ALA A 730 -23.65 -17.73 -20.50
C ALA A 730 -23.23 -16.24 -20.73
N VAL A 731 -23.47 -15.75 -21.95
CA VAL A 731 -23.14 -14.35 -22.31
C VAL A 731 -23.93 -13.35 -21.45
N ASP A 732 -25.11 -13.74 -20.99
CA ASP A 732 -25.96 -12.98 -20.07
C ASP A 732 -25.88 -13.49 -18.63
N ALA A 733 -24.79 -14.16 -18.23
CA ALA A 733 -24.61 -14.61 -16.86
C ALA A 733 -24.71 -13.43 -15.87
N PRO A 734 -25.44 -13.58 -14.74
CA PRO A 734 -25.49 -12.53 -13.74
C PRO A 734 -24.15 -12.41 -13.00
N THR A 735 -23.83 -11.23 -12.50
CA THR A 735 -22.56 -10.93 -11.80
C THR A 735 -22.24 -11.98 -10.73
N GLY A 736 -23.19 -12.31 -9.86
CA GLY A 736 -23.01 -13.28 -8.79
C GLY A 736 -22.81 -14.73 -9.24
N ALA A 737 -23.02 -15.04 -10.53
CA ALA A 737 -22.69 -16.35 -11.09
C ALA A 737 -21.17 -16.52 -11.27
N SER A 738 -20.44 -15.47 -11.52
CA SER A 738 -18.99 -15.47 -11.65
C SER A 738 -18.28 -14.91 -10.41
N LEU A 739 -18.78 -13.83 -9.82
CA LEU A 739 -18.16 -13.14 -8.69
C LEU A 739 -18.76 -13.60 -7.36
N TYR A 740 -17.99 -14.37 -6.57
CA TYR A 740 -18.44 -14.94 -5.32
C TYR A 740 -17.28 -15.27 -4.37
N THR A 741 -17.60 -15.60 -3.14
CA THR A 741 -16.69 -16.21 -2.16
C THR A 741 -17.39 -17.35 -1.42
N SER A 742 -16.63 -18.24 -0.82
CA SER A 742 -17.16 -19.34 0.01
C SER A 742 -17.01 -19.01 1.50
N ARG A 743 -18.09 -19.13 2.25
CA ARG A 743 -18.08 -18.98 3.70
C ARG A 743 -18.88 -20.10 4.35
N ASN A 744 -18.26 -20.81 5.28
CA ASN A 744 -18.87 -21.95 5.97
C ASN A 744 -19.49 -22.96 4.98
N GLY A 745 -18.77 -23.29 3.89
CA GLY A 745 -19.21 -24.19 2.84
C GLY A 745 -20.35 -23.67 1.95
N LYS A 746 -20.77 -22.41 2.12
CA LYS A 746 -21.82 -21.79 1.31
C LYS A 746 -21.22 -20.73 0.38
N ARG A 747 -21.68 -20.71 -0.86
CA ARG A 747 -21.36 -19.67 -1.82
C ARG A 747 -22.10 -18.38 -1.47
N VAL A 748 -21.37 -17.29 -1.37
CA VAL A 748 -21.86 -15.94 -1.15
C VAL A 748 -21.59 -15.12 -2.42
N ALA A 749 -22.64 -14.77 -3.15
CA ALA A 749 -22.53 -13.91 -4.35
C ALA A 749 -22.08 -12.51 -3.93
N LEU A 750 -21.22 -11.91 -4.73
CA LEU A 750 -20.66 -10.57 -4.51
C LEU A 750 -21.02 -9.64 -5.68
N PHE A 751 -20.72 -8.38 -5.53
CA PHE A 751 -20.99 -7.29 -6.45
C PHE A 751 -19.73 -6.47 -6.72
N GLY A 752 -19.75 -5.63 -7.78
CA GLY A 752 -18.60 -4.83 -8.20
C GLY A 752 -17.78 -5.50 -9.28
N GLY A 753 -16.56 -5.05 -9.50
CA GLY A 753 -15.67 -5.56 -10.53
C GLY A 753 -14.26 -5.05 -10.40
N CYS A 754 -13.43 -5.26 -11.43
CA CYS A 754 -12.05 -4.81 -11.43
C CYS A 754 -11.95 -3.29 -11.66
N SER A 755 -10.95 -2.67 -11.04
CA SER A 755 -10.71 -1.21 -11.08
C SER A 755 -10.54 -0.67 -12.51
N GLU A 756 -9.93 -1.46 -13.38
CA GLU A 756 -9.69 -1.14 -14.79
C GLU A 756 -10.98 -0.94 -15.57
N SER A 757 -12.00 -1.71 -15.21
CA SER A 757 -13.35 -1.56 -15.80
C SER A 757 -14.11 -0.34 -15.30
N GLY A 758 -13.49 0.50 -14.45
CA GLY A 758 -14.04 1.77 -13.97
C GLY A 758 -15.02 1.62 -12.80
N TYR A 759 -15.02 0.50 -12.09
CA TYR A 759 -15.79 0.32 -10.86
C TYR A 759 -15.12 1.02 -9.68
N PHE A 760 -15.90 1.76 -8.89
CA PHE A 760 -15.44 2.28 -7.61
C PHE A 760 -15.42 1.19 -6.53
N VAL A 761 -16.37 0.27 -6.60
CA VAL A 761 -16.47 -0.93 -5.76
C VAL A 761 -15.59 -2.00 -6.36
N SER A 762 -14.42 -2.19 -5.80
CA SER A 762 -13.47 -3.19 -6.28
C SER A 762 -13.76 -4.57 -5.69
N ALA A 763 -13.93 -5.55 -6.56
CA ALA A 763 -13.97 -6.96 -6.26
C ALA A 763 -13.35 -7.70 -7.45
N CYS A 764 -12.03 -7.92 -7.40
CA CYS A 764 -11.27 -8.41 -8.54
C CYS A 764 -10.49 -9.67 -8.16
N PRO A 765 -10.95 -10.85 -8.57
CA PRO A 765 -10.14 -12.06 -8.52
C PRO A 765 -8.91 -11.89 -9.42
N ILE A 766 -7.73 -12.25 -8.92
CA ILE A 766 -6.48 -12.13 -9.69
C ILE A 766 -6.52 -13.00 -10.95
N GLU A 767 -7.21 -14.13 -10.87
CA GLU A 767 -7.54 -14.97 -12.01
C GLU A 767 -9.04 -14.80 -12.32
N HIS A 768 -9.38 -13.81 -13.11
CA HIS A 768 -10.76 -13.57 -13.54
C HIS A 768 -10.99 -14.05 -14.98
N VAL A 769 -12.24 -14.17 -15.38
CA VAL A 769 -12.67 -14.70 -16.69
C VAL A 769 -12.02 -13.97 -17.87
N GLY A 770 -11.57 -12.74 -17.68
CA GLY A 770 -10.85 -11.97 -18.69
C GLY A 770 -9.35 -12.31 -18.80
N ALA A 771 -8.73 -12.92 -17.79
CA ALA A 771 -7.29 -13.15 -17.73
C ALA A 771 -6.84 -14.48 -18.39
N GLY A 772 -7.75 -15.28 -18.89
CA GLY A 772 -7.47 -16.47 -19.71
C GLY A 772 -6.94 -17.71 -18.97
N LYS A 773 -7.04 -17.76 -17.63
CA LYS A 773 -6.47 -18.85 -16.81
C LYS A 773 -7.44 -19.54 -15.87
N SER A 774 -8.65 -19.07 -15.66
CA SER A 774 -9.60 -19.64 -14.70
C SER A 774 -11.02 -19.69 -15.21
N ASP A 775 -11.69 -20.80 -14.87
CA ASP A 775 -13.11 -21.01 -15.12
C ASP A 775 -13.99 -20.39 -14.02
N SER A 776 -13.41 -19.74 -13.01
CA SER A 776 -14.16 -19.13 -11.92
C SER A 776 -13.54 -17.81 -11.45
N ALA A 777 -14.39 -16.87 -11.09
CA ALA A 777 -14.03 -15.59 -10.52
C ALA A 777 -14.28 -15.57 -9.00
N SER A 778 -13.75 -16.58 -8.29
CA SER A 778 -13.88 -16.67 -6.83
C SER A 778 -12.92 -15.68 -6.14
N MET A 779 -13.44 -14.98 -5.12
CA MET A 779 -12.63 -14.21 -4.18
C MET A 779 -11.94 -15.09 -3.13
N ASP A 780 -12.08 -16.42 -3.22
CA ASP A 780 -11.31 -17.37 -2.42
C ASP A 780 -9.91 -17.53 -3.05
N GLY A 781 -8.86 -17.39 -2.26
CA GLY A 781 -7.49 -17.45 -2.77
C GLY A 781 -6.88 -16.08 -3.08
N ALA A 782 -6.26 -15.93 -4.26
CA ALA A 782 -5.57 -14.69 -4.65
C ALA A 782 -6.57 -13.64 -5.14
N ALA A 783 -7.22 -12.94 -4.23
CA ALA A 783 -8.19 -11.91 -4.54
C ALA A 783 -7.87 -10.59 -3.85
N ILE A 784 -8.13 -9.50 -4.57
CA ILE A 784 -7.98 -8.13 -4.11
C ILE A 784 -9.31 -7.41 -4.33
N GLY A 785 -9.76 -6.69 -3.33
CA GLY A 785 -10.99 -5.92 -3.42
C GLY A 785 -11.21 -5.07 -2.19
N ASN A 786 -12.39 -4.47 -2.12
CA ASN A 786 -12.82 -3.81 -0.92
C ASN A 786 -12.52 -4.72 0.28
N SER A 787 -11.72 -4.22 1.21
CA SER A 787 -11.28 -5.02 2.36
C SER A 787 -11.78 -4.40 3.66
N TYR A 788 -11.11 -3.42 4.21
CA TYR A 788 -11.63 -2.61 5.29
C TYR A 788 -12.22 -1.32 4.75
N MET A 789 -13.44 -1.03 5.10
CA MET A 789 -14.10 0.21 4.72
C MET A 789 -14.50 0.96 6.00
N GLN A 790 -14.23 2.25 6.05
CA GLN A 790 -14.64 3.12 7.16
C GLN A 790 -15.24 4.42 6.66
N ILE A 791 -16.29 4.91 7.34
CA ILE A 791 -16.80 6.27 7.23
C ILE A 791 -16.79 6.84 8.64
N VAL A 792 -15.98 7.88 8.87
CA VAL A 792 -15.76 8.44 10.20
C VAL A 792 -16.08 9.93 10.19
N SER A 793 -16.75 10.38 11.24
CA SER A 793 -16.98 11.77 11.59
C SER A 793 -17.01 11.91 13.12
N PHE A 794 -17.20 13.14 13.58
CA PHE A 794 -17.24 13.43 15.00
C PHE A 794 -18.59 14.06 15.36
N GLY A 795 -19.07 13.80 16.56
CA GLY A 795 -20.30 14.33 17.10
C GLY A 795 -20.04 15.23 18.31
N PRO A 796 -21.12 15.78 18.90
CA PRO A 796 -21.02 16.54 20.14
C PRO A 796 -20.35 15.73 21.26
N GLN A 797 -19.74 16.43 22.23
CA GLN A 797 -19.08 15.84 23.40
C GLN A 797 -17.95 14.85 23.04
N SER A 798 -17.23 15.12 21.95
CA SER A 798 -16.12 14.28 21.47
C SER A 798 -16.51 12.85 21.07
N ARG A 799 -17.79 12.61 20.78
CA ARG A 799 -18.26 11.30 20.33
C ARG A 799 -17.72 10.98 18.95
N VAL A 800 -17.14 9.81 18.81
CA VAL A 800 -16.79 9.26 17.50
C VAL A 800 -18.04 8.66 16.85
N ILE A 801 -18.26 8.99 15.58
CA ILE A 801 -19.34 8.41 14.77
C ILE A 801 -18.66 7.67 13.63
N ALA A 802 -18.59 6.36 13.74
CA ALA A 802 -17.92 5.51 12.75
C ALA A 802 -18.85 4.41 12.22
N LYS A 803 -18.77 4.18 10.92
CA LYS A 803 -19.36 3.03 10.25
C LYS A 803 -18.24 2.23 9.62
N THR A 804 -18.23 0.93 9.81
CA THR A 804 -17.19 0.04 9.26
C THR A 804 -17.78 -1.18 8.57
N LEU A 805 -16.99 -1.75 7.66
CA LEU A 805 -17.19 -3.05 7.04
C LEU A 805 -15.82 -3.69 6.86
N LEU A 806 -15.69 -4.95 7.26
CA LEU A 806 -14.51 -5.78 6.97
C LEU A 806 -14.93 -6.92 6.05
N ALA A 807 -14.80 -6.70 4.73
CA ALA A 807 -15.32 -7.62 3.72
C ALA A 807 -14.76 -9.06 3.81
N PRO A 808 -13.47 -9.30 4.14
CA PRO A 808 -12.96 -10.65 4.32
C PRO A 808 -13.38 -11.32 5.65
N SER A 809 -14.12 -10.62 6.54
CA SER A 809 -14.44 -11.01 7.92
C SER A 809 -13.23 -10.95 8.85
N GLU A 810 -13.44 -11.12 10.16
CA GLU A 810 -12.41 -10.97 11.19
C GLU A 810 -11.51 -12.19 11.31
N SER A 811 -12.10 -13.39 11.24
CA SER A 811 -11.41 -14.67 11.40
C SER A 811 -11.22 -15.42 10.08
N ASP A 812 -10.10 -16.13 9.93
CA ASP A 812 -9.86 -17.08 8.84
C ASP A 812 -10.18 -18.52 9.26
N ASP A 813 -10.49 -18.76 10.53
CA ASP A 813 -10.88 -20.07 11.03
C ASP A 813 -12.35 -20.36 10.73
N PRO A 814 -12.66 -21.37 9.88
CA PRO A 814 -14.05 -21.72 9.56
C PRO A 814 -14.90 -22.16 10.77
N ALA A 815 -14.26 -22.57 11.88
CA ALA A 815 -14.94 -22.91 13.11
C ALA A 815 -15.42 -21.67 13.89
N SER A 816 -14.92 -20.49 13.57
CA SER A 816 -15.29 -19.24 14.21
C SER A 816 -16.54 -18.63 13.54
N PRO A 817 -17.55 -18.17 14.28
CA PRO A 817 -18.65 -17.38 13.72
C PRO A 817 -18.16 -16.12 12.98
N ALA A 818 -17.10 -15.49 13.49
CA ALA A 818 -16.49 -14.29 12.92
C ALA A 818 -15.77 -14.53 11.57
N SER A 819 -15.80 -15.76 11.03
CA SER A 819 -15.25 -16.07 9.71
C SER A 819 -16.15 -15.69 8.54
N ALA A 820 -17.45 -15.44 8.79
CA ALA A 820 -18.43 -15.18 7.74
C ALA A 820 -19.22 -13.88 7.91
N GLU A 821 -19.40 -13.38 9.13
CA GLU A 821 -20.34 -12.31 9.45
C GLU A 821 -20.03 -11.03 8.67
N GLY A 822 -18.79 -10.54 8.67
CA GLY A 822 -18.38 -9.35 7.92
C GLY A 822 -18.57 -9.50 6.41
N THR A 823 -18.29 -10.69 5.86
CA THR A 823 -18.52 -11.00 4.43
C THR A 823 -20.01 -10.97 4.07
N LEU A 824 -20.87 -11.50 4.94
CA LEU A 824 -22.31 -11.49 4.72
C LEU A 824 -22.89 -10.07 4.81
N ASP A 825 -22.38 -9.25 5.72
CA ASP A 825 -22.77 -7.84 5.81
C ASP A 825 -22.29 -7.04 4.61
N TYR A 826 -21.06 -7.29 4.13
CA TYR A 826 -20.56 -6.70 2.90
C TYR A 826 -21.44 -7.09 1.70
N ALA A 827 -21.77 -8.38 1.54
CA ALA A 827 -22.62 -8.85 0.45
C ALA A 827 -24.02 -8.24 0.47
N ARG A 828 -24.53 -7.87 1.65
CA ARG A 828 -25.81 -7.17 1.84
C ARG A 828 -25.68 -5.64 1.80
N LYS A 829 -24.46 -5.10 1.64
CA LYS A 829 -24.17 -3.65 1.72
C LYS A 829 -24.58 -3.03 3.08
N THR A 830 -24.50 -3.80 4.15
CA THR A 830 -24.92 -3.42 5.49
C THR A 830 -23.75 -2.88 6.28
N TRP A 831 -23.70 -1.55 6.45
CA TRP A 831 -22.71 -0.90 7.28
C TRP A 831 -22.98 -1.14 8.76
N ARG A 832 -21.95 -1.49 9.52
CA ARG A 832 -22.00 -1.57 10.98
C ARG A 832 -21.67 -0.22 11.61
N ASN A 833 -22.40 0.16 12.66
CA ASN A 833 -21.95 1.23 13.54
C ASN A 833 -20.84 0.64 14.43
N ALA A 834 -19.64 1.19 14.37
CA ALA A 834 -18.53 0.75 15.18
C ALA A 834 -18.61 1.44 16.56
N PRO A 835 -18.88 0.72 17.66
CA PRO A 835 -18.87 1.32 18.99
C PRO A 835 -17.45 1.73 19.33
N PHE A 836 -17.30 2.91 19.96
CA PHE A 836 -16.00 3.44 20.36
C PHE A 836 -15.96 3.72 21.87
N ASP A 837 -17.01 4.31 22.40
CA ASP A 837 -17.12 4.62 23.83
C ASP A 837 -17.37 3.34 24.63
N GLN A 838 -16.74 3.23 25.81
CA GLN A 838 -16.81 2.05 26.68
C GLN A 838 -18.25 1.61 26.95
N ALA A 839 -19.16 2.56 27.21
CA ALA A 839 -20.58 2.26 27.46
C ALA A 839 -21.29 1.66 26.23
N ASP A 840 -20.89 2.08 25.01
CA ASP A 840 -21.44 1.53 23.78
C ASP A 840 -20.89 0.10 23.53
N ILE A 841 -19.60 -0.11 23.81
CA ILE A 841 -18.94 -1.43 23.72
C ILE A 841 -19.60 -2.41 24.70
N GLU A 842 -19.77 -2.03 25.96
CA GLU A 842 -20.38 -2.86 26.99
C GLU A 842 -21.85 -3.21 26.69
N ARG A 843 -22.57 -2.31 26.03
CA ARG A 843 -23.95 -2.58 25.61
C ARG A 843 -24.01 -3.60 24.45
N GLU A 844 -23.05 -3.55 23.54
CA GLU A 844 -23.00 -4.40 22.34
C GLU A 844 -22.20 -5.69 22.57
N GLU A 845 -21.48 -5.81 23.68
CA GLU A 845 -20.68 -6.98 24.04
C GLU A 845 -21.54 -8.24 24.07
N ALA A 846 -21.13 -9.27 23.31
CA ALA A 846 -21.70 -10.60 23.46
C ALA A 846 -21.10 -11.24 24.72
N ARG A 847 -21.94 -11.46 25.76
CA ARG A 847 -21.52 -11.93 27.09
C ARG A 847 -20.71 -13.25 27.05
N SER A 848 -20.94 -14.10 26.07
CA SER A 848 -20.19 -15.34 25.85
C SER A 848 -18.80 -15.14 25.24
N GLN A 849 -18.43 -13.92 24.81
CA GLN A 849 -17.19 -13.61 24.10
C GLN A 849 -16.25 -12.67 24.87
N ARG A 850 -16.49 -12.51 26.17
CA ARG A 850 -15.58 -11.78 27.04
C ARG A 850 -14.48 -12.69 27.57
N VAL A 851 -13.23 -12.30 27.36
CA VAL A 851 -12.05 -13.00 27.87
C VAL A 851 -11.28 -12.06 28.80
N THR A 852 -10.94 -12.54 30.00
CA THR A 852 -10.02 -11.85 30.91
C THR A 852 -8.77 -12.69 31.05
N LEU A 853 -7.63 -12.10 30.72
CA LEU A 853 -6.33 -12.73 30.78
C LEU A 853 -5.47 -12.08 31.86
N THR A 854 -4.57 -12.86 32.44
CA THR A 854 -3.50 -12.37 33.35
C THR A 854 -2.16 -12.51 32.65
N VAL A 855 -1.41 -11.44 32.58
CA VAL A 855 -0.06 -11.44 31.99
C VAL A 855 0.86 -12.24 32.92
N PRO A 856 1.57 -13.27 32.44
CA PRO A 856 2.51 -14.02 33.27
C PRO A 856 3.68 -13.13 33.69
N ALA A 857 4.30 -13.48 34.85
CA ALA A 857 5.57 -12.87 35.21
C ALA A 857 6.63 -13.13 34.13
N PRO A 858 7.57 -12.20 33.90
CA PRO A 858 8.72 -12.49 33.05
C PRO A 858 9.40 -13.79 33.55
N GLN A 859 9.64 -14.73 32.64
CA GLN A 859 10.48 -15.88 32.94
C GLN A 859 11.94 -15.39 32.84
N ASP A 860 12.69 -15.47 33.95
CA ASP A 860 14.11 -15.13 34.04
C ASP A 860 14.98 -15.96 33.08
#